data_08140334a44215dc46f42318a4f613cd
#
_entry.id   08140334a44215dc46f42318a4f613cd
#
_cell.length_a   1.000
_cell.length_b   1.000
_cell.length_c   1.000
_cell.angle_alpha   90.00
_cell.angle_beta   90.00
_cell.angle_gamma   90.00
#
_symmetry.space_group_name_H-M   'P 1'
#
loop_
_entity.id
_entity.type
_entity.pdbx_description
1 polymer ?
#
loop_
_entity_poly.entity_id
_entity_poly.type
_entity_poly.pdbx_seq_one_letter_code
_entity_poly.pdbx_strand_id
1 'polypeptide(L)'
;MEGIVSVFPNEKMQLFTTRSWDFIGFPQDVERTTNESDIIVGIIDSGIWPESASFNAKGFSPPPRKWKGTCQTSSNFTSCNNKIIGARCYHTGAEVEPNEYDSPRDSDGHGTHTASIVAGGLVSGASLLGFGSGTARGGVPSARIAVYKVCWSKGCYSADVLAAFDDAIADGVDIISVSLGGYSPNYFENPIAIGAFHALKNGILTSTAVGNYGHDRATITNLWPWSLSVAASTIDRKFVTKVQLGNNQVYEGVSINTFQMNDMYPIIYGGDAQNTTGGNSEYSSFCDKNSLNKSLVNGKIVLCDALNWGEEATSAGAAGMIMRDGALKDFSLSFSLPASYMDWSNGTELDQYLNSTRPTANIHRSVEVKDELAPFIVSFSSRGPNLITKDILKPDLSAPGVNILAAWSEASTVTGKEWDTRVVPYNIMSGTSMACPHASGAAAYIKSFHPTWSPSAIKSALMTTASPMRGEINTDLEFAYGSGQLDPVKAANPGLVYDAGETDYIKFLCGEGYGNEKLQLITGDNTSCSADTNGTIGALNYPSFAVSTKYKVSITRNFTRTVTNVGTPTSTYKANVTVPPGLSVQVEPSILSFKSLGQKKTFSVTVRVPALETAIISGSLVWNDGVYQVRSPIVAYLY
;
A
#
# COMPACT_ATOMS: atom_id res chain seq x y z
N MET A 1 -25.03 -46.08 5.15
CA MET A 1 -23.55 -46.07 5.09
C MET A 1 -23.00 -45.92 6.50
N GLU A 2 -22.99 -47.03 7.24
CA GLU A 2 -22.41 -47.05 8.59
C GLU A 2 -20.88 -46.93 8.49
N GLY A 3 -20.27 -46.08 9.30
CA GLY A 3 -18.82 -45.88 9.38
C GLY A 3 -18.24 -44.76 8.54
N ILE A 4 -19.06 -44.01 7.77
CA ILE A 4 -18.59 -42.81 7.03
C ILE A 4 -18.82 -41.57 7.92
N VAL A 5 -17.73 -40.88 8.30
CA VAL A 5 -17.77 -39.70 9.15
C VAL A 5 -17.96 -38.41 8.31
N SER A 6 -17.43 -38.38 7.09
CA SER A 6 -17.55 -37.25 6.15
C SER A 6 -17.29 -37.70 4.72
N VAL A 7 -17.90 -37.03 3.74
CA VAL A 7 -17.62 -37.19 2.30
C VAL A 7 -17.44 -35.78 1.72
N PHE A 8 -16.30 -35.55 1.07
CA PHE A 8 -16.00 -34.27 0.41
C PHE A 8 -15.39 -34.55 -0.97
N PRO A 9 -15.52 -33.62 -1.93
CA PRO A 9 -14.91 -33.75 -3.24
C PRO A 9 -13.39 -33.90 -3.13
N ASN A 10 -12.79 -34.72 -4.00
CA ASN A 10 -11.34 -34.81 -4.13
C ASN A 10 -10.85 -33.62 -4.96
N GLU A 11 -10.56 -32.50 -4.29
CA GLU A 11 -10.06 -31.28 -4.92
C GLU A 11 -8.54 -31.30 -4.97
N LYS A 12 -7.99 -30.74 -6.07
CA LYS A 12 -6.55 -30.56 -6.21
C LYS A 12 -6.09 -29.47 -5.24
N MET A 13 -5.44 -29.85 -4.15
CA MET A 13 -4.81 -28.91 -3.23
C MET A 13 -3.60 -28.26 -3.92
N GLN A 14 -3.51 -26.94 -3.85
CA GLN A 14 -2.36 -26.17 -4.29
C GLN A 14 -1.48 -25.82 -3.07
N LEU A 15 -0.17 -25.76 -3.28
CA LEU A 15 0.75 -25.21 -2.28
C LEU A 15 0.48 -23.69 -2.20
N PHE A 16 -0.02 -23.22 -1.07
CA PHE A 16 -0.26 -21.80 -0.85
C PHE A 16 1.03 -21.13 -0.36
N THR A 17 1.41 -20.07 -1.05
CA THR A 17 2.32 -19.05 -0.51
C THR A 17 1.49 -18.12 0.39
N THR A 18 2.09 -17.03 0.94
CA THR A 18 1.32 -16.00 1.63
C THR A 18 0.35 -15.24 0.73
N ARG A 19 0.14 -15.68 -0.49
CA ARG A 19 -0.83 -15.33 -1.51
C ARG A 19 -0.54 -14.06 -2.30
N SER A 20 -0.17 -12.95 -1.67
CA SER A 20 -0.20 -11.63 -2.34
C SER A 20 0.67 -11.55 -3.60
N TRP A 21 1.86 -12.11 -3.58
CA TRP A 21 2.75 -12.14 -4.75
C TRP A 21 2.24 -13.07 -5.85
N ASP A 22 1.74 -14.26 -5.50
CA ASP A 22 1.18 -15.20 -6.48
C ASP A 22 -0.11 -14.65 -7.11
N PHE A 23 -0.91 -13.92 -6.33
CA PHE A 23 -2.14 -13.29 -6.80
C PHE A 23 -1.90 -12.29 -7.93
N ILE A 24 -0.80 -11.55 -7.90
CA ILE A 24 -0.40 -10.62 -8.99
C ILE A 24 0.44 -11.28 -10.08
N GLY A 25 0.41 -12.61 -10.19
CA GLY A 25 1.12 -13.34 -11.22
C GLY A 25 2.64 -13.37 -11.05
N PHE A 26 3.13 -13.24 -9.81
CA PHE A 26 4.55 -13.27 -9.47
C PHE A 26 4.86 -14.49 -8.59
N PRO A 27 4.90 -15.72 -9.17
CA PRO A 27 5.08 -16.95 -8.42
C PRO A 27 6.52 -17.11 -7.88
N GLN A 28 6.70 -18.08 -6.99
CA GLN A 28 8.00 -18.32 -6.36
C GLN A 28 9.09 -18.70 -7.36
N ASP A 29 8.75 -19.42 -8.41
CA ASP A 29 9.63 -19.93 -9.48
C ASP A 29 9.80 -18.94 -10.65
N VAL A 30 9.39 -17.67 -10.50
CA VAL A 30 9.65 -16.63 -11.49
C VAL A 30 11.15 -16.53 -11.78
N GLU A 31 11.48 -16.24 -13.04
CA GLU A 31 12.89 -16.03 -13.45
C GLU A 31 13.53 -14.93 -12.59
N ARG A 32 14.74 -15.21 -12.09
CA ARG A 32 15.52 -14.27 -11.26
C ARG A 32 16.94 -14.17 -11.76
N THR A 33 17.56 -13.01 -11.52
CA THR A 33 18.97 -12.78 -11.86
C THR A 33 19.86 -12.97 -10.64
N THR A 34 21.13 -13.27 -10.88
CA THR A 34 22.16 -13.30 -9.81
C THR A 34 22.39 -11.91 -9.21
N ASN A 35 22.09 -10.84 -9.95
CA ASN A 35 22.22 -9.46 -9.50
C ASN A 35 21.21 -9.10 -8.41
N GLU A 36 20.14 -9.89 -8.21
CA GLU A 36 19.17 -9.66 -7.13
C GLU A 36 19.86 -9.57 -5.76
N SER A 37 20.93 -10.37 -5.54
CA SER A 37 21.69 -10.36 -4.29
C SER A 37 22.51 -9.07 -4.07
N ASP A 38 22.71 -8.29 -5.12
CA ASP A 38 23.41 -7.01 -5.06
C ASP A 38 22.46 -5.82 -4.92
N ILE A 39 21.16 -6.04 -5.04
CA ILE A 39 20.14 -5.00 -4.81
C ILE A 39 20.00 -4.75 -3.31
N ILE A 40 20.01 -3.47 -2.94
CA ILE A 40 19.84 -3.00 -1.56
C ILE A 40 18.58 -2.17 -1.49
N VAL A 41 17.63 -2.55 -0.61
CA VAL A 41 16.42 -1.78 -0.38
C VAL A 41 16.50 -1.12 0.99
N GLY A 42 16.42 0.22 1.00
CA GLY A 42 16.29 1.04 2.19
C GLY A 42 14.84 1.07 2.66
N ILE A 43 14.60 0.71 3.91
CA ILE A 43 13.28 0.74 4.55
C ILE A 43 13.26 1.87 5.58
N ILE A 44 12.48 2.91 5.32
CA ILE A 44 12.28 4.04 6.25
C ILE A 44 10.96 3.81 6.96
N ASP A 45 11.00 3.34 8.23
CA ASP A 45 9.82 2.84 8.95
C ASP A 45 10.06 2.78 10.48
N SER A 46 9.37 1.88 11.20
CA SER A 46 9.44 1.69 12.66
C SER A 46 10.61 0.82 13.15
N GLY A 47 11.47 0.32 12.27
CA GLY A 47 12.60 -0.54 12.60
C GLY A 47 12.50 -1.95 12.03
N ILE A 48 13.20 -2.91 12.65
CA ILE A 48 13.26 -4.31 12.21
C ILE A 48 13.36 -5.26 13.40
N TRP A 49 12.74 -6.45 13.29
CA TRP A 49 12.92 -7.59 14.19
C TRP A 49 13.92 -8.57 13.55
N PRO A 50 15.22 -8.47 13.89
CA PRO A 50 16.27 -9.20 13.15
C PRO A 50 16.25 -10.70 13.35
N GLU A 51 15.62 -11.19 14.42
CA GLU A 51 15.47 -12.61 14.74
C GLU A 51 14.40 -13.32 13.89
N SER A 52 13.55 -12.56 13.17
CA SER A 52 12.56 -13.17 12.28
C SER A 52 13.23 -14.10 11.27
N ALA A 53 12.65 -15.29 11.09
CA ALA A 53 13.11 -16.26 10.09
C ALA A 53 13.14 -15.68 8.66
N SER A 54 12.33 -14.66 8.39
CA SER A 54 12.32 -13.92 7.12
C SER A 54 13.63 -13.19 6.83
N PHE A 55 14.46 -12.93 7.83
CA PHE A 55 15.72 -12.20 7.69
C PHE A 55 16.97 -13.08 7.94
N ASN A 56 16.79 -14.40 7.84
CA ASN A 56 17.88 -15.34 7.95
C ASN A 56 18.92 -15.11 6.84
N ALA A 57 20.19 -14.95 7.24
CA ALA A 57 21.30 -14.66 6.33
C ALA A 57 21.99 -15.90 5.75
N LYS A 58 21.46 -17.10 6.01
CA LYS A 58 22.07 -18.35 5.50
C LYS A 58 22.12 -18.34 3.96
N GLY A 59 23.31 -18.54 3.42
CA GLY A 59 23.54 -18.53 1.96
C GLY A 59 23.85 -17.16 1.36
N PHE A 60 23.81 -16.09 2.15
CA PHE A 60 24.19 -14.77 1.69
C PHE A 60 25.70 -14.54 1.79
N SER A 61 26.31 -14.02 0.70
CA SER A 61 27.67 -13.50 0.66
C SER A 61 27.80 -12.21 1.50
N PRO A 62 28.99 -11.69 1.76
CA PRO A 62 29.17 -10.35 2.33
C PRO A 62 28.41 -9.27 1.53
N PRO A 63 28.12 -8.10 2.15
CA PRO A 63 27.44 -7.01 1.47
C PRO A 63 28.11 -6.58 0.15
N PRO A 64 27.34 -6.10 -0.85
CA PRO A 64 27.91 -5.61 -2.11
C PRO A 64 28.94 -4.49 -1.88
N ARG A 65 29.96 -4.40 -2.75
CA ARG A 65 31.03 -3.37 -2.61
C ARG A 65 30.55 -1.91 -2.64
N LYS A 66 29.37 -1.66 -3.23
CA LYS A 66 28.76 -0.33 -3.28
C LYS A 66 28.18 0.11 -1.93
N TRP A 67 27.91 -0.82 -1.02
CA TRP A 67 27.39 -0.53 0.30
C TRP A 67 28.41 0.23 1.15
N LYS A 68 27.99 1.37 1.71
CA LYS A 68 28.82 2.25 2.54
C LYS A 68 28.21 2.49 3.93
N GLY A 69 27.03 1.91 4.17
CA GLY A 69 26.31 2.14 5.41
C GLY A 69 26.88 1.40 6.60
N THR A 70 26.27 1.60 7.74
CA THR A 70 26.72 1.09 9.03
C THR A 70 25.60 0.30 9.73
N CYS A 71 26.01 -0.48 10.74
CA CYS A 71 25.10 -1.14 11.66
C CYS A 71 25.22 -0.48 13.04
N GLN A 72 24.20 0.28 13.43
CA GLN A 72 24.12 0.86 14.78
C GLN A 72 23.77 -0.27 15.75
N THR A 73 24.66 -0.52 16.71
CA THR A 73 24.49 -1.56 17.71
C THR A 73 24.13 -0.99 19.07
N SER A 74 23.40 -1.77 19.86
CA SER A 74 23.00 -1.47 21.24
C SER A 74 22.88 -2.76 22.04
N SER A 75 22.51 -2.67 23.32
CA SER A 75 22.30 -3.85 24.18
C SER A 75 21.18 -4.78 23.65
N ASN A 76 20.21 -4.22 22.92
CA ASN A 76 19.05 -4.96 22.37
C ASN A 76 19.10 -5.11 20.84
N PHE A 77 20.13 -4.58 20.16
CA PHE A 77 20.38 -4.76 18.73
C PHE A 77 21.88 -4.96 18.52
N THR A 78 22.33 -6.20 18.64
CA THR A 78 23.77 -6.53 18.78
C THR A 78 24.53 -6.55 17.47
N SER A 79 23.88 -6.85 16.33
CA SER A 79 24.53 -6.92 15.02
C SER A 79 23.54 -6.93 13.87
N CYS A 80 23.97 -6.45 12.72
CA CYS A 80 23.40 -6.77 11.42
C CYS A 80 23.93 -8.14 10.94
N ASN A 81 23.41 -8.60 9.82
CA ASN A 81 23.85 -9.84 9.17
C ASN A 81 24.00 -9.62 7.66
N ASN A 82 24.29 -10.68 6.88
CA ASN A 82 24.43 -10.54 5.43
C ASN A 82 23.08 -10.32 4.70
N LYS A 83 21.93 -10.40 5.37
CA LYS A 83 20.60 -10.06 4.84
C LYS A 83 20.17 -8.65 5.23
N ILE A 84 20.22 -8.32 6.51
CA ILE A 84 20.09 -6.96 7.05
C ILE A 84 21.51 -6.40 7.15
N ILE A 85 21.95 -5.67 6.12
CA ILE A 85 23.34 -5.22 6.01
C ILE A 85 23.61 -3.89 6.71
N GLY A 86 22.57 -3.15 7.07
CA GLY A 86 22.65 -1.90 7.80
C GLY A 86 21.39 -1.61 8.59
N ALA A 87 21.57 -0.87 9.68
CA ALA A 87 20.46 -0.43 10.50
C ALA A 87 20.85 0.83 11.28
N ARG A 88 19.97 1.82 11.30
CA ARG A 88 20.09 3.06 12.06
C ARG A 88 18.76 3.46 12.66
N CYS A 89 18.75 4.27 13.73
CA CYS A 89 17.56 4.91 14.27
C CYS A 89 17.80 6.41 14.46
N TYR A 90 16.71 7.17 14.35
CA TYR A 90 16.67 8.63 14.42
C TYR A 90 15.55 9.02 15.36
N HIS A 91 15.84 9.91 16.33
CA HIS A 91 14.88 10.41 17.30
C HIS A 91 15.16 11.86 17.71
N THR A 92 15.68 12.67 16.77
CA THR A 92 15.98 14.09 17.03
C THR A 92 14.70 14.88 17.36
N GLY A 93 13.57 14.50 16.77
CA GLY A 93 12.26 15.10 17.00
C GLY A 93 11.35 14.29 17.92
N ALA A 94 11.75 13.08 18.34
CA ALA A 94 10.93 12.16 19.13
C ALA A 94 11.51 11.92 20.52
N GLU A 95 10.64 11.82 21.53
CA GLU A 95 10.98 11.19 22.81
C GLU A 95 10.78 9.68 22.68
N VAL A 96 11.77 8.90 23.14
CA VAL A 96 11.67 7.44 23.18
C VAL A 96 10.92 7.06 24.46
N GLU A 97 9.77 6.41 24.30
CA GLU A 97 8.97 5.98 25.44
C GLU A 97 9.61 4.78 26.17
N PRO A 98 9.32 4.59 27.47
CA PRO A 98 9.96 3.53 28.28
C PRO A 98 9.76 2.09 27.77
N ASN A 99 8.70 1.85 26.99
CA ASN A 99 8.37 0.56 26.36
C ASN A 99 8.94 0.41 24.94
N GLU A 100 9.71 1.39 24.46
CA GLU A 100 10.36 1.36 23.14
C GLU A 100 11.87 1.04 23.26
N TYR A 101 12.42 0.57 22.17
CA TYR A 101 13.86 0.33 22.07
C TYR A 101 14.55 1.55 21.44
N ASP A 102 15.43 2.23 22.17
CA ASP A 102 16.35 3.23 21.62
C ASP A 102 17.43 2.55 20.77
N SER A 103 16.99 2.02 19.63
CA SER A 103 17.80 1.26 18.68
C SER A 103 17.02 0.99 17.41
N PRO A 104 17.64 0.45 16.35
CA PRO A 104 16.93 0.04 15.13
C PRO A 104 15.90 -1.09 15.33
N ARG A 105 15.84 -1.69 16.53
CA ARG A 105 14.87 -2.74 16.86
C ARG A 105 13.44 -2.22 16.77
N ASP A 106 12.59 -3.02 16.16
CA ASP A 106 11.18 -2.69 15.97
C ASP A 106 10.37 -3.04 17.22
N SER A 107 9.76 -2.04 17.84
CA SER A 107 8.82 -2.19 18.96
C SER A 107 7.35 -2.15 18.52
N ASP A 108 7.08 -1.76 17.28
CA ASP A 108 5.73 -1.65 16.69
C ASP A 108 5.33 -2.89 15.89
N GLY A 109 6.21 -3.32 14.96
CA GLY A 109 6.02 -4.44 14.04
C GLY A 109 5.81 -4.01 12.59
N HIS A 110 5.43 -2.75 12.34
CA HIS A 110 5.11 -2.25 11.01
C HIS A 110 6.32 -2.31 10.07
N GLY A 111 7.50 -1.85 10.50
CA GLY A 111 8.73 -1.88 9.69
C GLY A 111 9.21 -3.30 9.39
N THR A 112 9.09 -4.23 10.34
CA THR A 112 9.34 -5.66 10.14
C THR A 112 8.45 -6.24 9.07
N HIS A 113 7.15 -5.88 9.10
CA HIS A 113 6.15 -6.34 8.15
C HIS A 113 6.47 -5.82 6.74
N THR A 114 6.69 -4.52 6.58
CA THR A 114 6.99 -3.90 5.28
C THR A 114 8.32 -4.40 4.70
N ALA A 115 9.37 -4.53 5.50
CA ALA A 115 10.67 -5.06 5.07
C ALA A 115 10.56 -6.51 4.57
N SER A 116 9.75 -7.34 5.23
CA SER A 116 9.56 -8.73 4.84
C SER A 116 8.72 -8.89 3.56
N ILE A 117 7.76 -7.99 3.30
CA ILE A 117 7.05 -7.94 2.01
C ILE A 117 8.02 -7.62 0.86
N VAL A 118 8.93 -6.67 1.04
CA VAL A 118 9.92 -6.33 0.00
C VAL A 118 10.86 -7.51 -0.24
N ALA A 119 11.57 -7.96 0.79
CA ALA A 119 12.75 -8.79 0.64
C ALA A 119 12.89 -9.91 1.68
N GLY A 120 11.82 -10.31 2.36
CA GLY A 120 11.84 -11.47 3.26
C GLY A 120 12.27 -12.75 2.53
N GLY A 121 13.09 -13.58 3.17
CA GLY A 121 13.41 -14.93 2.70
C GLY A 121 12.20 -15.85 2.73
N LEU A 122 12.34 -17.05 2.16
CA LEU A 122 11.25 -18.05 2.14
C LEU A 122 11.12 -18.71 3.52
N VAL A 123 9.94 -18.64 4.12
CA VAL A 123 9.63 -19.29 5.40
C VAL A 123 8.33 -20.10 5.27
N SER A 124 8.46 -21.42 5.28
CA SER A 124 7.34 -22.33 5.18
C SER A 124 6.56 -22.40 6.51
N GLY A 125 5.22 -22.57 6.41
CA GLY A 125 4.35 -22.71 7.58
C GLY A 125 4.06 -21.39 8.30
N ALA A 126 4.36 -20.25 7.71
CA ALA A 126 3.98 -18.94 8.25
C ALA A 126 2.46 -18.82 8.30
N SER A 127 1.94 -18.29 9.42
CA SER A 127 0.50 -18.03 9.62
C SER A 127 0.29 -17.08 10.78
N LEU A 128 -0.86 -16.42 10.81
CA LEU A 128 -1.38 -15.76 12.02
C LEU A 128 -2.27 -16.75 12.77
N LEU A 129 -1.69 -17.47 13.74
CA LEU A 129 -2.43 -18.44 14.54
C LEU A 129 -3.28 -19.44 13.69
N GLY A 130 -2.72 -19.85 12.54
CA GLY A 130 -3.34 -20.75 11.58
C GLY A 130 -4.04 -20.09 10.40
N PHE A 131 -4.24 -18.76 10.42
CA PHE A 131 -4.79 -18.02 9.27
C PHE A 131 -3.72 -17.59 8.29
N GLY A 132 -4.08 -17.54 7.00
CA GLY A 132 -3.19 -17.18 5.91
C GLY A 132 -2.02 -18.14 5.76
N SER A 133 -2.16 -19.40 6.19
CA SER A 133 -1.07 -20.37 6.25
C SER A 133 -0.43 -20.62 4.89
N GLY A 134 0.90 -20.58 4.84
CA GLY A 134 1.65 -20.81 3.61
C GLY A 134 3.15 -20.54 3.75
N THR A 135 3.82 -20.28 2.63
CA THR A 135 5.23 -19.86 2.60
C THR A 135 5.31 -18.34 2.53
N ALA A 136 5.74 -17.69 3.62
CA ALA A 136 6.03 -16.26 3.61
C ALA A 136 7.25 -15.98 2.73
N ARG A 137 7.21 -14.93 1.92
CA ARG A 137 8.33 -14.45 1.10
C ARG A 137 8.15 -12.99 0.69
N GLY A 138 9.26 -12.32 0.46
CA GLY A 138 9.29 -11.04 -0.22
C GLY A 138 9.27 -11.15 -1.75
N GLY A 139 9.16 -10.00 -2.41
CA GLY A 139 9.28 -9.88 -3.87
C GLY A 139 10.67 -10.24 -4.38
N VAL A 140 11.69 -9.83 -3.64
CA VAL A 140 13.12 -10.07 -3.97
C VAL A 140 13.81 -10.73 -2.77
N PRO A 141 13.60 -12.05 -2.56
CA PRO A 141 14.10 -12.75 -1.36
C PRO A 141 15.64 -12.74 -1.23
N SER A 142 16.37 -12.59 -2.32
CA SER A 142 17.84 -12.52 -2.33
C SER A 142 18.39 -11.12 -2.12
N ALA A 143 17.58 -10.05 -2.24
CA ALA A 143 18.01 -8.67 -2.04
C ALA A 143 18.41 -8.40 -0.57
N ARG A 144 19.21 -7.34 -0.37
CA ARG A 144 19.65 -6.87 0.95
C ARG A 144 18.70 -5.81 1.48
N ILE A 145 18.67 -5.68 2.81
CA ILE A 145 17.84 -4.73 3.53
C ILE A 145 18.75 -3.78 4.31
N ALA A 146 18.49 -2.49 4.19
CA ALA A 146 19.02 -1.44 5.05
C ALA A 146 17.86 -0.75 5.76
N VAL A 147 17.93 -0.61 7.08
CA VAL A 147 16.83 -0.14 7.94
C VAL A 147 17.14 1.23 8.50
N TYR A 148 16.18 2.13 8.39
CA TYR A 148 16.24 3.50 8.88
C TYR A 148 14.98 3.75 9.73
N LYS A 149 15.09 3.51 11.05
CA LYS A 149 13.98 3.69 11.97
C LYS A 149 13.77 5.16 12.27
N VAL A 150 12.61 5.69 11.87
CA VAL A 150 12.18 7.07 12.06
C VAL A 150 10.83 7.17 12.77
N CYS A 151 10.14 6.03 12.95
CA CYS A 151 8.81 5.98 13.54
C CYS A 151 8.86 5.38 14.95
N TRP A 152 8.18 6.06 15.85
CA TRP A 152 8.08 5.79 17.27
C TRP A 152 6.60 5.81 17.68
N SER A 153 6.24 5.42 18.88
CA SER A 153 4.84 5.37 19.34
C SER A 153 4.10 6.70 19.20
N LYS A 154 4.81 7.82 19.32
CA LYS A 154 4.26 9.18 19.13
C LYS A 154 4.23 9.65 17.67
N GLY A 155 4.76 8.88 16.74
CA GLY A 155 4.76 9.20 15.30
C GLY A 155 6.13 9.22 14.64
N CYS A 156 6.16 9.67 13.38
CA CYS A 156 7.36 9.77 12.55
C CYS A 156 7.64 11.25 12.27
N TYR A 157 8.78 11.76 12.71
CA TYR A 157 9.06 13.20 12.68
C TYR A 157 9.83 13.60 11.42
N SER A 158 9.50 14.77 10.87
CA SER A 158 10.05 15.28 9.61
C SER A 158 11.57 15.33 9.55
N ALA A 159 12.22 15.76 10.65
CA ALA A 159 13.68 15.85 10.72
C ALA A 159 14.33 14.46 10.61
N ASP A 160 13.77 13.47 11.30
CA ASP A 160 14.27 12.10 11.31
C ASP A 160 14.08 11.42 9.96
N VAL A 161 12.92 11.67 9.31
CA VAL A 161 12.63 11.18 7.95
C VAL A 161 13.64 11.74 6.94
N LEU A 162 13.93 13.05 6.99
CA LEU A 162 14.87 13.68 6.06
C LEU A 162 16.30 13.17 6.28
N ALA A 163 16.75 13.06 7.54
CA ALA A 163 18.06 12.49 7.88
C ALA A 163 18.20 11.03 7.41
N ALA A 164 17.13 10.24 7.51
CA ALA A 164 17.10 8.87 7.00
C ALA A 164 17.24 8.79 5.48
N PHE A 165 16.65 9.73 4.72
CA PHE A 165 16.85 9.83 3.28
C PHE A 165 18.30 10.16 2.94
N ASP A 166 18.90 11.13 3.62
CA ASP A 166 20.29 11.53 3.38
C ASP A 166 21.24 10.35 3.60
N ASP A 167 21.07 9.64 4.72
CA ASP A 167 21.89 8.46 5.01
C ASP A 167 21.62 7.30 4.03
N ALA A 168 20.37 7.02 3.66
CA ALA A 168 20.04 5.95 2.72
C ALA A 168 20.69 6.20 1.33
N ILE A 169 20.69 7.46 0.87
CA ILE A 169 21.35 7.88 -0.37
C ILE A 169 22.86 7.71 -0.25
N ALA A 170 23.46 8.20 0.83
CA ALA A 170 24.91 8.12 1.07
C ALA A 170 25.40 6.67 1.23
N ASP A 171 24.60 5.83 1.87
CA ASP A 171 24.88 4.40 2.11
C ASP A 171 24.82 3.55 0.82
N GLY A 172 24.19 4.06 -0.24
CA GLY A 172 24.18 3.47 -1.57
C GLY A 172 23.09 2.40 -1.77
N VAL A 173 21.87 2.66 -1.27
CA VAL A 173 20.70 1.83 -1.58
C VAL A 173 20.26 2.01 -3.03
N ASP A 174 19.52 1.04 -3.59
CA ASP A 174 19.00 1.10 -4.97
C ASP A 174 17.54 1.55 -5.02
N ILE A 175 16.77 1.18 -4.01
CA ILE A 175 15.33 1.48 -3.88
C ILE A 175 15.09 1.95 -2.44
N ILE A 176 14.24 2.95 -2.26
CA ILE A 176 13.75 3.36 -0.94
C ILE A 176 12.24 3.06 -0.86
N SER A 177 11.84 2.34 0.19
CA SER A 177 10.45 2.01 0.51
C SER A 177 9.99 2.84 1.70
N VAL A 178 8.93 3.64 1.52
CA VAL A 178 8.41 4.57 2.53
C VAL A 178 6.92 4.35 2.71
N SER A 179 6.56 3.59 3.73
CA SER A 179 5.17 3.33 4.09
C SER A 179 4.63 4.36 5.08
N LEU A 180 5.00 5.62 4.86
CA LEU A 180 4.65 6.77 5.69
C LEU A 180 3.98 7.84 4.82
N GLY A 181 3.27 8.77 5.46
CA GLY A 181 2.74 9.93 4.78
C GLY A 181 1.88 10.79 5.69
N GLY A 182 1.67 12.00 5.23
CA GLY A 182 0.82 12.99 5.88
C GLY A 182 0.37 14.03 4.86
N TYR A 183 -0.62 14.83 5.21
CA TYR A 183 -1.05 15.93 4.37
C TYR A 183 0.09 16.96 4.22
N SER A 184 0.29 17.42 2.99
CA SER A 184 1.20 18.54 2.69
C SER A 184 0.59 19.41 1.60
N PRO A 185 0.54 20.72 1.79
CA PRO A 185 -0.04 21.65 0.82
C PRO A 185 0.87 21.91 -0.39
N ASN A 186 2.14 21.55 -0.30
CA ASN A 186 3.14 21.79 -1.36
C ASN A 186 4.29 20.77 -1.31
N TYR A 187 5.18 20.81 -2.32
CA TYR A 187 6.29 19.87 -2.43
C TYR A 187 7.51 20.27 -1.58
N PHE A 188 7.73 21.54 -1.33
CA PHE A 188 8.94 22.06 -0.67
C PHE A 188 8.86 22.07 0.89
N GLU A 189 7.71 21.71 1.45
CA GLU A 189 7.52 21.57 2.91
C GLU A 189 7.40 20.11 3.36
N ASN A 190 7.47 19.15 2.42
CA ASN A 190 7.33 17.74 2.74
C ASN A 190 8.69 17.04 2.71
N PRO A 191 9.15 16.45 3.85
CA PRO A 191 10.47 15.80 3.93
C PRO A 191 10.61 14.60 3.01
N ILE A 192 9.51 13.85 2.76
CA ILE A 192 9.52 12.71 1.83
C ILE A 192 9.62 13.22 0.39
N ALA A 193 8.96 14.33 0.04
CA ALA A 193 9.07 14.93 -1.29
C ALA A 193 10.50 15.39 -1.58
N ILE A 194 11.13 16.09 -0.64
CA ILE A 194 12.51 16.58 -0.74
C ILE A 194 13.47 15.38 -0.81
N GLY A 195 13.38 14.44 0.13
CA GLY A 195 14.25 13.26 0.17
C GLY A 195 14.11 12.39 -1.09
N ALA A 196 12.88 12.18 -1.59
CA ALA A 196 12.63 11.44 -2.82
C ALA A 196 13.19 12.15 -4.08
N PHE A 197 13.22 13.51 -4.11
CA PHE A 197 13.86 14.26 -5.18
C PHE A 197 15.37 14.02 -5.19
N HIS A 198 16.00 14.10 -4.01
CA HIS A 198 17.45 13.82 -3.86
C HIS A 198 17.77 12.36 -4.16
N ALA A 199 16.91 11.41 -3.79
CA ALA A 199 17.04 10.01 -4.15
C ALA A 199 17.00 9.81 -5.68
N LEU A 200 16.04 10.44 -6.38
CA LEU A 200 15.94 10.41 -7.84
C LEU A 200 17.21 10.98 -8.50
N LYS A 201 17.73 12.11 -8.03
CA LYS A 201 18.99 12.73 -8.50
C LYS A 201 20.18 11.75 -8.43
N ASN A 202 20.16 10.86 -7.43
CA ASN A 202 21.17 9.81 -7.22
C ASN A 202 20.80 8.45 -7.83
N GLY A 203 19.79 8.37 -8.69
CA GLY A 203 19.40 7.14 -9.40
C GLY A 203 18.61 6.13 -8.55
N ILE A 204 18.03 6.56 -7.43
CA ILE A 204 17.30 5.74 -6.47
C ILE A 204 15.79 5.99 -6.62
N LEU A 205 15.01 4.93 -6.86
CA LEU A 205 13.54 5.03 -6.87
C LEU A 205 12.99 5.03 -5.45
N THR A 206 12.13 6.00 -5.14
CA THR A 206 11.33 6.01 -3.91
C THR A 206 9.91 5.54 -4.21
N SER A 207 9.47 4.46 -3.56
CA SER A 207 8.07 4.02 -3.53
C SER A 207 7.39 4.53 -2.25
N THR A 208 6.16 5.04 -2.39
CA THR A 208 5.42 5.66 -1.28
C THR A 208 3.98 5.17 -1.20
N ALA A 209 3.45 5.04 0.01
CA ALA A 209 2.04 4.76 0.23
C ALA A 209 1.18 6.00 -0.04
N VAL A 210 -0.02 5.83 -0.59
CA VAL A 210 -0.92 6.96 -0.90
C VAL A 210 -1.72 7.46 0.30
N GLY A 211 -1.69 6.75 1.44
CA GLY A 211 -2.46 7.06 2.64
C GLY A 211 -3.74 6.24 2.78
N ASN A 212 -4.28 6.23 4.01
CA ASN A 212 -5.45 5.43 4.41
C ASN A 212 -6.65 6.32 4.79
N TYR A 213 -6.87 7.40 4.03
CA TYR A 213 -7.92 8.42 4.28
C TYR A 213 -9.06 8.34 3.26
N GLY A 214 -9.16 7.21 2.49
CA GLY A 214 -10.28 6.97 1.56
C GLY A 214 -11.61 6.84 2.32
N HIS A 215 -12.69 6.79 1.66
CA HIS A 215 -12.98 6.57 0.22
C HIS A 215 -13.22 7.88 -0.55
N ASP A 216 -13.22 9.02 0.12
CA ASP A 216 -13.47 10.30 -0.55
C ASP A 216 -12.33 10.66 -1.50
N ARG A 217 -12.67 11.41 -2.56
CA ARG A 217 -11.69 11.96 -3.50
C ARG A 217 -10.84 13.04 -2.84
N ALA A 218 -9.66 13.29 -3.41
CA ALA A 218 -8.72 14.30 -2.94
C ALA A 218 -8.16 14.04 -1.53
N THR A 219 -8.08 12.78 -1.13
CA THR A 219 -7.52 12.34 0.17
C THR A 219 -6.09 11.81 0.05
N ILE A 220 -5.58 11.71 -1.18
CA ILE A 220 -4.25 11.15 -1.46
C ILE A 220 -3.13 12.00 -0.83
N THR A 221 -2.14 11.31 -0.25
CA THR A 221 -0.87 11.87 0.20
C THR A 221 0.25 11.44 -0.74
N ASN A 222 1.49 11.95 -0.55
CA ASN A 222 2.65 11.59 -1.37
C ASN A 222 2.44 11.84 -2.87
N LEU A 223 2.17 13.09 -3.22
CA LEU A 223 1.65 13.54 -4.53
C LEU A 223 2.70 13.85 -5.60
N TRP A 224 3.98 13.97 -5.23
CA TRP A 224 5.04 14.44 -6.13
C TRP A 224 5.32 13.47 -7.28
N PRO A 225 5.63 13.99 -8.49
CA PRO A 225 5.75 13.14 -9.68
C PRO A 225 7.05 12.33 -9.77
N TRP A 226 8.04 12.60 -8.93
CA TRP A 226 9.33 11.89 -8.91
C TRP A 226 9.38 10.66 -8.00
N SER A 227 8.29 10.30 -7.30
CA SER A 227 8.14 9.02 -6.60
C SER A 227 7.05 8.15 -7.22
N LEU A 228 7.03 6.88 -6.84
CA LEU A 228 5.99 5.91 -7.19
C LEU A 228 4.96 5.86 -6.05
N SER A 229 3.76 6.40 -6.27
CA SER A 229 2.67 6.45 -5.27
C SER A 229 1.71 5.28 -5.46
N VAL A 230 1.53 4.44 -4.43
CA VAL A 230 0.92 3.12 -4.53
C VAL A 230 -0.37 3.02 -3.72
N ALA A 231 -1.49 2.73 -4.40
CA ALA A 231 -2.79 2.45 -3.80
C ALA A 231 -2.92 0.99 -3.34
N ALA A 232 -3.82 0.73 -2.38
CA ALA A 232 -4.05 -0.61 -1.86
C ALA A 232 -5.21 -1.31 -2.56
N SER A 233 -4.95 -2.47 -3.15
CA SER A 233 -5.96 -3.39 -3.68
C SER A 233 -6.20 -4.56 -2.74
N THR A 234 -7.39 -5.17 -2.86
CA THR A 234 -7.67 -6.48 -2.26
C THR A 234 -6.93 -7.59 -2.98
N ILE A 235 -6.80 -8.72 -2.30
CA ILE A 235 -6.41 -10.01 -2.87
C ILE A 235 -7.61 -10.98 -2.79
N ASP A 236 -7.54 -12.12 -3.48
CA ASP A 236 -8.62 -13.11 -3.52
C ASP A 236 -8.77 -13.93 -2.21
N ARG A 237 -8.37 -13.37 -1.08
CA ARG A 237 -8.56 -13.91 0.26
C ARG A 237 -9.23 -12.88 1.17
N LYS A 238 -10.33 -13.26 1.79
CA LYS A 238 -10.97 -12.48 2.85
C LYS A 238 -11.29 -13.35 4.06
N PHE A 239 -11.45 -12.72 5.22
CA PHE A 239 -11.79 -13.38 6.47
C PHE A 239 -13.21 -13.01 6.87
N VAL A 240 -14.04 -14.02 7.07
CA VAL A 240 -15.45 -13.89 7.43
C VAL A 240 -15.66 -14.49 8.81
N THR A 241 -16.36 -13.76 9.68
CA THR A 241 -16.88 -14.26 10.95
C THR A 241 -18.36 -14.57 10.84
N LYS A 242 -18.83 -15.58 11.59
CA LYS A 242 -20.25 -15.86 11.76
C LYS A 242 -20.67 -15.56 13.17
N VAL A 243 -21.73 -14.79 13.32
CA VAL A 243 -22.41 -14.53 14.59
C VAL A 243 -23.67 -15.37 14.62
N GLN A 244 -23.69 -16.39 15.47
CA GLN A 244 -24.85 -17.24 15.68
C GLN A 244 -25.65 -16.73 16.89
N LEU A 245 -26.94 -16.48 16.71
CA LEU A 245 -27.86 -16.12 17.78
C LEU A 245 -28.50 -17.36 18.44
N GLY A 246 -29.01 -17.22 19.68
CA GLY A 246 -29.66 -18.29 20.38
C GLY A 246 -30.95 -18.82 19.77
N ASN A 247 -31.52 -18.11 18.80
CA ASN A 247 -32.63 -18.56 17.94
C ASN A 247 -32.14 -19.29 16.67
N ASN A 248 -30.86 -19.62 16.57
CA ASN A 248 -30.17 -20.24 15.42
C ASN A 248 -30.05 -19.38 14.15
N GLN A 249 -30.43 -18.10 14.16
CA GLN A 249 -30.08 -17.20 13.06
C GLN A 249 -28.57 -16.98 13.04
N VAL A 250 -28.01 -16.86 11.82
CA VAL A 250 -26.57 -16.65 11.61
C VAL A 250 -26.37 -15.45 10.70
N TYR A 251 -25.55 -14.52 11.16
CA TYR A 251 -25.14 -13.33 10.39
C TYR A 251 -23.68 -13.39 10.06
N GLU A 252 -23.31 -12.90 8.88
CA GLU A 252 -21.93 -12.77 8.46
C GLU A 252 -21.40 -11.36 8.74
N GLY A 253 -20.19 -11.30 9.26
CA GLY A 253 -19.40 -10.09 9.40
C GLY A 253 -17.95 -10.34 8.99
N VAL A 254 -17.10 -9.33 9.12
CA VAL A 254 -15.68 -9.39 8.78
C VAL A 254 -14.83 -9.16 10.04
N SER A 255 -13.85 -10.03 10.26
CA SER A 255 -12.74 -9.82 11.19
C SER A 255 -11.74 -10.97 11.04
N ILE A 256 -10.55 -10.81 11.64
CA ILE A 256 -9.60 -11.90 11.82
C ILE A 256 -9.74 -12.38 13.26
N ASN A 257 -10.88 -13.03 13.55
CA ASN A 257 -11.15 -13.59 14.87
C ASN A 257 -10.41 -14.92 15.05
N THR A 258 -9.35 -14.90 15.84
CA THR A 258 -8.53 -16.09 16.16
C THR A 258 -9.03 -16.87 17.36
N PHE A 259 -10.01 -16.35 18.08
CA PHE A 259 -10.57 -16.95 19.30
C PHE A 259 -11.64 -17.99 18.97
N GLN A 260 -11.75 -19.00 19.84
CA GLN A 260 -12.79 -20.00 19.80
C GLN A 260 -13.74 -19.78 20.99
N MET A 261 -15.00 -19.46 20.71
CA MET A 261 -16.06 -19.46 21.71
C MET A 261 -16.77 -20.82 21.66
N ASN A 262 -16.85 -21.52 22.82
CA ASN A 262 -17.45 -22.86 22.88
C ASN A 262 -18.93 -22.82 23.25
N ASP A 263 -19.39 -21.73 23.85
CA ASP A 263 -20.73 -21.58 24.41
C ASP A 263 -21.46 -20.36 23.84
N MET A 264 -22.77 -20.31 24.10
CA MET A 264 -23.58 -19.12 23.84
C MET A 264 -23.45 -18.16 25.02
N TYR A 265 -23.12 -16.90 24.77
CA TYR A 265 -22.98 -15.86 25.79
C TYR A 265 -24.16 -14.89 25.73
N PRO A 266 -24.61 -14.35 26.89
CA PRO A 266 -25.59 -13.28 26.88
C PRO A 266 -25.09 -12.10 26.04
N ILE A 267 -25.99 -11.44 25.31
CA ILE A 267 -25.66 -10.25 24.52
C ILE A 267 -26.35 -9.01 25.11
N ILE A 268 -25.67 -7.87 25.08
CA ILE A 268 -26.19 -6.57 25.53
C ILE A 268 -25.85 -5.49 24.52
N TYR A 269 -26.77 -4.55 24.30
CA TYR A 269 -26.48 -3.35 23.52
C TYR A 269 -25.65 -2.36 24.35
N GLY A 270 -24.64 -1.74 23.78
CA GLY A 270 -23.79 -0.77 24.46
C GLY A 270 -24.57 0.43 25.00
N GLY A 271 -25.58 0.90 24.25
CA GLY A 271 -26.48 1.95 24.70
C GLY A 271 -27.29 1.65 25.98
N ASP A 272 -27.52 0.36 26.25
CA ASP A 272 -28.20 -0.11 27.47
C ASP A 272 -27.22 -0.42 28.62
N ALA A 273 -25.91 -0.34 28.33
CA ALA A 273 -24.86 -0.64 29.29
C ALA A 273 -24.07 0.61 29.73
N GLN A 274 -24.75 1.74 29.89
CA GLN A 274 -24.15 3.04 30.18
C GLN A 274 -23.43 3.09 31.53
N ASN A 275 -22.22 3.67 31.52
CA ASN A 275 -21.52 4.05 32.75
C ASN A 275 -22.03 5.39 33.26
N THR A 276 -22.98 5.35 34.22
CA THR A 276 -23.62 6.53 34.80
C THR A 276 -22.81 7.17 35.95
N THR A 277 -21.66 6.60 36.32
CA THR A 277 -20.90 7.02 37.52
C THR A 277 -19.71 7.92 37.23
N GLY A 278 -19.63 8.53 36.03
CA GLY A 278 -18.59 9.49 35.74
C GLY A 278 -17.81 9.24 34.43
N GLY A 279 -18.47 8.69 33.44
CA GLY A 279 -17.88 8.45 32.12
C GLY A 279 -18.62 9.17 31.00
N ASN A 280 -18.22 8.90 29.78
CA ASN A 280 -18.82 9.39 28.55
C ASN A 280 -20.09 8.57 28.21
N SER A 281 -21.08 8.52 29.14
CA SER A 281 -22.25 7.64 29.02
C SER A 281 -23.05 7.85 27.74
N GLU A 282 -23.05 9.05 27.18
CA GLU A 282 -23.68 9.39 25.91
C GLU A 282 -23.07 8.66 24.69
N TYR A 283 -21.82 8.19 24.80
CA TYR A 283 -21.12 7.45 23.75
C TYR A 283 -21.10 5.93 23.99
N SER A 284 -21.92 5.43 24.91
CA SER A 284 -21.96 4.00 25.25
C SER A 284 -22.44 3.11 24.10
N SER A 285 -23.31 3.62 23.21
CA SER A 285 -23.73 2.92 21.99
C SER A 285 -22.56 2.66 21.04
N PHE A 286 -21.53 3.49 21.05
CA PHE A 286 -20.30 3.34 20.27
C PHE A 286 -19.22 2.54 21.01
N CYS A 287 -19.46 2.19 22.26
CA CYS A 287 -18.50 1.53 23.16
C CYS A 287 -17.17 2.31 23.28
N ASP A 288 -17.27 3.62 23.39
CA ASP A 288 -16.12 4.52 23.54
C ASP A 288 -15.51 4.40 24.94
N LYS A 289 -14.28 4.87 25.08
CA LYS A 289 -13.50 4.80 26.32
C LYS A 289 -14.26 5.36 27.53
N ASN A 290 -14.35 4.59 28.61
CA ASN A 290 -15.06 4.88 29.87
C ASN A 290 -16.58 5.02 29.73
N SER A 291 -17.19 4.56 28.63
CA SER A 291 -18.64 4.70 28.40
C SER A 291 -19.47 3.52 28.93
N LEU A 292 -18.85 2.34 29.11
CA LEU A 292 -19.55 1.11 29.47
C LEU A 292 -19.49 0.80 30.96
N ASN A 293 -20.60 0.35 31.50
CA ASN A 293 -20.70 -0.14 32.85
C ASN A 293 -20.21 -1.60 32.95
N LYS A 294 -19.07 -1.80 33.62
CA LYS A 294 -18.41 -3.10 33.77
C LYS A 294 -19.34 -4.18 34.37
N SER A 295 -20.20 -3.84 35.34
CA SER A 295 -21.09 -4.82 35.96
C SER A 295 -22.19 -5.32 35.02
N LEU A 296 -22.55 -4.51 34.02
CA LEU A 296 -23.54 -4.88 33.00
C LEU A 296 -22.93 -5.65 31.83
N VAL A 297 -21.65 -5.40 31.50
CA VAL A 297 -20.96 -5.94 30.32
C VAL A 297 -20.16 -7.21 30.60
N ASN A 298 -19.63 -7.34 31.83
CA ASN A 298 -18.76 -8.47 32.18
C ASN A 298 -19.38 -9.84 31.86
N GLY A 299 -18.64 -10.64 31.07
CA GLY A 299 -19.05 -11.98 30.62
C GLY A 299 -20.12 -11.99 29.53
N LYS A 300 -20.45 -10.84 28.92
CA LYS A 300 -21.43 -10.74 27.84
C LYS A 300 -20.75 -10.34 26.52
N ILE A 301 -21.41 -10.60 25.40
CA ILE A 301 -21.09 -9.99 24.12
C ILE A 301 -21.73 -8.61 24.08
N VAL A 302 -20.96 -7.56 23.75
CA VAL A 302 -21.47 -6.19 23.62
C VAL A 302 -21.65 -5.83 22.14
N LEU A 303 -22.82 -5.23 21.80
CA LEU A 303 -23.10 -4.67 20.47
C LEU A 303 -22.80 -3.17 20.47
N CYS A 304 -21.94 -2.72 19.55
CA CYS A 304 -21.47 -1.34 19.39
C CYS A 304 -21.86 -0.78 18.02
N ASP A 305 -22.30 0.47 17.96
CA ASP A 305 -22.75 1.16 16.72
C ASP A 305 -21.60 1.84 15.95
N ALA A 306 -20.37 1.40 16.17
CA ALA A 306 -19.21 1.88 15.42
C ALA A 306 -18.08 0.84 15.41
N LEU A 307 -17.24 0.89 14.38
CA LEU A 307 -15.95 0.20 14.40
C LEU A 307 -15.04 0.86 15.45
N ASN A 308 -14.53 0.07 16.39
CA ASN A 308 -13.53 0.50 17.38
C ASN A 308 -12.53 -0.64 17.66
N TRP A 309 -11.48 -0.36 18.44
CA TRP A 309 -10.41 -1.34 18.73
C TRP A 309 -10.71 -2.29 19.88
N GLY A 310 -11.87 -2.19 20.50
CA GLY A 310 -12.29 -3.05 21.61
C GLY A 310 -11.62 -2.75 22.96
N GLU A 311 -10.98 -1.57 23.14
CA GLU A 311 -10.37 -1.16 24.40
C GLU A 311 -11.38 -1.21 25.55
N GLU A 312 -12.49 -0.52 25.36
CA GLU A 312 -13.54 -0.42 26.40
C GLU A 312 -14.23 -1.77 26.64
N ALA A 313 -14.58 -2.49 25.59
CA ALA A 313 -15.19 -3.82 25.71
C ALA A 313 -14.26 -4.79 26.48
N THR A 314 -12.96 -4.81 26.15
CA THR A 314 -11.96 -5.63 26.85
C THR A 314 -11.82 -5.20 28.31
N SER A 315 -11.71 -3.89 28.59
CA SER A 315 -11.55 -3.36 29.95
C SER A 315 -12.80 -3.57 30.81
N ALA A 316 -13.98 -3.61 30.20
CA ALA A 316 -15.24 -3.91 30.85
C ALA A 316 -15.48 -5.43 31.08
N GLY A 317 -14.55 -6.29 30.58
CA GLY A 317 -14.64 -7.75 30.73
C GLY A 317 -15.67 -8.40 29.81
N ALA A 318 -15.93 -7.82 28.65
CA ALA A 318 -16.79 -8.42 27.62
C ALA A 318 -16.25 -9.78 27.18
N ALA A 319 -17.15 -10.75 26.96
CA ALA A 319 -16.82 -12.05 26.39
C ALA A 319 -16.55 -11.95 24.86
N GLY A 320 -17.08 -10.92 24.21
CA GLY A 320 -16.90 -10.62 22.80
C GLY A 320 -17.55 -9.29 22.43
N MET A 321 -17.35 -8.87 21.18
CA MET A 321 -17.85 -7.60 20.66
C MET A 321 -18.41 -7.78 19.25
N ILE A 322 -19.59 -7.25 19.00
CA ILE A 322 -20.17 -7.11 17.67
C ILE A 322 -20.21 -5.62 17.36
N MET A 323 -19.70 -5.24 16.22
CA MET A 323 -19.69 -3.85 15.75
C MET A 323 -20.52 -3.74 14.48
N ARG A 324 -21.18 -2.62 14.30
CA ARG A 324 -21.96 -2.34 13.09
C ARG A 324 -21.90 -0.86 12.73
N ASP A 325 -21.88 -0.57 11.46
CA ASP A 325 -22.07 0.76 10.89
C ASP A 325 -22.36 0.68 9.38
N GLY A 326 -22.49 1.84 8.71
CA GLY A 326 -22.74 1.93 7.28
C GLY A 326 -21.50 1.90 6.38
N ALA A 327 -20.29 1.74 6.95
CA ALA A 327 -19.07 1.69 6.15
C ALA A 327 -18.93 0.35 5.40
N LEU A 328 -18.11 0.34 4.34
CA LEU A 328 -17.85 -0.87 3.56
C LEU A 328 -17.06 -1.91 4.40
N LYS A 329 -17.46 -3.18 4.27
CA LYS A 329 -16.85 -4.33 4.95
C LYS A 329 -15.84 -5.03 4.04
N ASP A 330 -14.91 -4.28 3.46
CA ASP A 330 -14.00 -4.74 2.41
C ASP A 330 -12.57 -5.05 2.90
N PHE A 331 -12.32 -4.95 4.22
CA PHE A 331 -11.08 -5.39 4.87
C PHE A 331 -11.37 -5.96 6.25
N SER A 332 -10.46 -6.77 6.78
CA SER A 332 -10.61 -7.42 8.09
C SER A 332 -9.54 -6.91 9.06
N LEU A 333 -9.92 -6.76 10.33
CA LEU A 333 -9.04 -6.36 11.43
C LEU A 333 -8.97 -7.48 12.48
N SER A 334 -7.84 -7.55 13.20
CA SER A 334 -7.69 -8.36 14.41
C SER A 334 -8.10 -7.56 15.63
N PHE A 335 -8.74 -8.21 16.59
CA PHE A 335 -9.16 -7.62 17.86
C PHE A 335 -8.60 -8.44 19.02
N SER A 336 -8.51 -7.85 20.22
CA SER A 336 -8.01 -8.49 21.44
C SER A 336 -9.00 -9.46 22.11
N LEU A 337 -10.22 -9.52 21.61
CA LEU A 337 -11.31 -10.38 22.06
C LEU A 337 -12.08 -10.92 20.84
N PRO A 338 -12.94 -11.96 21.00
CA PRO A 338 -13.81 -12.41 19.93
C PRO A 338 -14.63 -11.24 19.37
N ALA A 339 -14.50 -10.96 18.07
CA ALA A 339 -15.18 -9.81 17.46
C ALA A 339 -15.65 -10.09 16.04
N SER A 340 -16.75 -9.42 15.64
CA SER A 340 -17.27 -9.39 14.27
C SER A 340 -17.74 -8.00 13.91
N TYR A 341 -17.39 -7.54 12.71
CA TYR A 341 -17.81 -6.25 12.19
C TYR A 341 -18.81 -6.45 11.04
N MET A 342 -20.03 -5.95 11.23
CA MET A 342 -21.20 -6.26 10.40
C MET A 342 -21.73 -5.02 9.70
N ASP A 343 -22.49 -5.23 8.61
CA ASP A 343 -23.26 -4.18 7.99
C ASP A 343 -24.45 -3.74 8.89
N TRP A 344 -24.84 -2.47 8.76
CA TRP A 344 -25.96 -1.90 9.52
C TRP A 344 -27.29 -2.63 9.29
N SER A 345 -27.55 -3.13 8.10
CA SER A 345 -28.77 -3.86 7.76
C SER A 345 -28.94 -5.13 8.60
N ASN A 346 -27.86 -5.89 8.79
CA ASN A 346 -27.84 -7.06 9.68
C ASN A 346 -28.04 -6.67 11.16
N GLY A 347 -27.60 -5.48 11.54
CA GLY A 347 -27.72 -4.94 12.88
C GLY A 347 -29.17 -4.63 13.29
N THR A 348 -30.05 -4.22 12.38
CA THR A 348 -31.46 -3.91 12.68
C THR A 348 -32.24 -5.17 13.11
N GLU A 349 -31.98 -6.32 12.49
CA GLU A 349 -32.58 -7.59 12.92
C GLU A 349 -32.02 -8.05 14.27
N LEU A 350 -30.75 -7.75 14.54
CA LEU A 350 -30.13 -8.01 15.82
C LEU A 350 -30.75 -7.17 16.94
N ASP A 351 -31.14 -5.91 16.68
CA ASP A 351 -31.87 -5.07 17.65
C ASP A 351 -33.22 -5.68 18.07
N GLN A 352 -33.95 -6.22 17.09
CA GLN A 352 -35.22 -6.91 17.40
C GLN A 352 -35.00 -8.16 18.26
N TYR A 353 -33.92 -8.89 17.99
CA TYR A 353 -33.57 -10.06 18.80
C TYR A 353 -33.12 -9.68 20.20
N LEU A 354 -32.42 -8.57 20.41
CA LEU A 354 -31.99 -8.09 21.73
C LEU A 354 -33.16 -7.81 22.67
N ASN A 355 -34.32 -7.43 22.13
CA ASN A 355 -35.56 -7.25 22.91
C ASN A 355 -36.25 -8.57 23.30
N SER A 356 -35.69 -9.72 22.93
CA SER A 356 -36.23 -11.03 23.30
C SER A 356 -35.84 -11.42 24.74
N THR A 357 -36.50 -12.45 25.26
CA THR A 357 -36.19 -12.96 26.60
C THR A 357 -34.86 -13.71 26.61
N ARG A 358 -33.85 -13.19 27.30
CA ARG A 358 -32.48 -13.76 27.44
C ARG A 358 -31.77 -13.96 26.11
N PRO A 359 -31.51 -12.88 25.35
CA PRO A 359 -30.77 -12.97 24.09
C PRO A 359 -29.35 -13.46 24.32
N THR A 360 -28.89 -14.40 23.48
CA THR A 360 -27.54 -14.98 23.53
C THR A 360 -26.94 -15.04 22.15
N ALA A 361 -25.62 -15.00 22.05
CA ALA A 361 -24.89 -15.14 20.79
C ALA A 361 -23.58 -15.89 20.98
N ASN A 362 -23.02 -16.36 19.86
CA ASN A 362 -21.66 -16.88 19.74
C ASN A 362 -21.00 -16.24 18.53
N ILE A 363 -19.74 -15.80 18.67
CA ILE A 363 -18.93 -15.27 17.58
C ILE A 363 -17.94 -16.37 17.19
N HIS A 364 -18.19 -17.00 16.06
CA HIS A 364 -17.33 -18.10 15.59
C HIS A 364 -15.93 -17.59 15.20
N ARG A 365 -14.95 -18.48 15.30
CA ARG A 365 -13.64 -18.23 14.70
C ARG A 365 -13.79 -17.94 13.21
N SER A 366 -13.00 -17.00 12.67
CA SER A 366 -13.06 -16.63 11.26
C SER A 366 -12.78 -17.82 10.34
N VAL A 367 -13.31 -17.73 9.13
CA VAL A 367 -12.98 -18.65 8.03
C VAL A 367 -12.36 -17.86 6.88
N GLU A 368 -11.38 -18.44 6.23
CA GLU A 368 -10.83 -17.90 4.99
C GLU A 368 -11.75 -18.28 3.83
N VAL A 369 -12.16 -17.30 3.06
CA VAL A 369 -12.98 -17.52 1.85
C VAL A 369 -12.35 -16.82 0.66
N LYS A 370 -12.60 -17.35 -0.54
CA LYS A 370 -12.15 -16.75 -1.77
C LYS A 370 -12.96 -15.49 -2.07
N ASP A 371 -12.28 -14.40 -2.44
CA ASP A 371 -12.92 -13.17 -2.90
C ASP A 371 -12.93 -13.14 -4.43
N GLU A 372 -14.06 -13.45 -5.04
CA GLU A 372 -14.23 -13.48 -6.50
C GLU A 372 -14.26 -12.09 -7.14
N LEU A 373 -14.42 -11.04 -6.33
CA LEU A 373 -14.40 -9.65 -6.80
C LEU A 373 -13.00 -9.08 -6.92
N ALA A 374 -12.01 -9.67 -6.24
CA ALA A 374 -10.63 -9.18 -6.26
C ALA A 374 -10.00 -9.24 -7.68
N PRO A 375 -9.09 -8.28 -8.02
CA PRO A 375 -8.72 -7.11 -7.22
C PRO A 375 -9.70 -5.95 -7.37
N PHE A 376 -9.95 -5.22 -6.30
CA PHE A 376 -10.55 -3.89 -6.30
C PHE A 376 -9.87 -3.00 -5.24
N ILE A 377 -10.03 -1.69 -5.36
CA ILE A 377 -9.39 -0.76 -4.41
C ILE A 377 -10.25 -0.65 -3.16
N VAL A 378 -9.65 -1.01 -2.04
CA VAL A 378 -10.29 -1.00 -0.72
C VAL A 378 -10.72 0.40 -0.28
N SER A 379 -11.77 0.48 0.51
CA SER A 379 -12.40 1.74 0.93
C SER A 379 -11.42 2.71 1.61
N PHE A 380 -10.54 2.25 2.47
CA PHE A 380 -9.59 3.12 3.18
C PHE A 380 -8.48 3.69 2.28
N SER A 381 -8.15 3.08 1.13
CA SER A 381 -7.07 3.59 0.29
C SER A 381 -7.40 5.00 -0.19
N SER A 382 -6.50 5.95 0.02
CA SER A 382 -6.71 7.33 -0.42
C SER A 382 -6.90 7.46 -1.92
N ARG A 383 -7.67 8.44 -2.35
CA ARG A 383 -8.06 8.70 -3.74
C ARG A 383 -7.46 9.99 -4.27
N GLY A 384 -7.07 9.99 -5.57
CA GLY A 384 -6.86 11.24 -6.32
C GLY A 384 -8.12 12.11 -6.40
N PRO A 385 -8.04 13.25 -7.05
CA PRO A 385 -6.91 13.77 -7.83
C PRO A 385 -5.76 14.32 -6.99
N ASN A 386 -4.64 14.62 -7.65
CA ASN A 386 -3.54 15.37 -7.06
C ASN A 386 -3.96 16.82 -6.80
N LEU A 387 -3.93 17.25 -5.54
CA LEU A 387 -4.37 18.59 -5.14
C LEU A 387 -3.32 19.67 -5.41
N ILE A 388 -2.04 19.32 -5.52
CA ILE A 388 -0.95 20.27 -5.78
C ILE A 388 -0.85 20.54 -7.27
N THR A 389 -0.69 19.47 -8.09
CA THR A 389 -0.61 19.56 -9.55
C THR A 389 -1.72 18.75 -10.19
N LYS A 390 -2.80 19.42 -10.55
CA LYS A 390 -4.05 18.80 -11.00
C LYS A 390 -3.90 17.93 -12.27
N ASP A 391 -3.01 18.31 -13.19
CA ASP A 391 -2.80 17.60 -14.45
C ASP A 391 -1.73 16.46 -14.34
N ILE A 392 -1.37 16.05 -13.12
CA ILE A 392 -0.59 14.83 -12.84
C ILE A 392 -1.49 13.81 -12.15
N LEU A 393 -1.70 12.67 -12.83
CA LEU A 393 -2.49 11.57 -12.27
C LEU A 393 -1.80 10.94 -11.05
N LYS A 394 -2.55 10.80 -9.97
CA LYS A 394 -2.19 10.05 -8.76
C LYS A 394 -3.42 9.29 -8.24
N PRO A 395 -3.26 8.07 -7.70
CA PRO A 395 -2.01 7.28 -7.56
C PRO A 395 -1.38 6.91 -8.90
N ASP A 396 -0.14 6.38 -8.87
CA ASP A 396 0.54 5.89 -10.08
C ASP A 396 0.03 4.52 -10.50
N LEU A 397 -0.12 3.63 -9.51
CA LEU A 397 -0.66 2.27 -9.68
C LEU A 397 -1.20 1.73 -8.34
N SER A 398 -1.74 0.52 -8.37
CA SER A 398 -2.18 -0.22 -7.18
C SER A 398 -1.42 -1.54 -7.01
N ALA A 399 -1.33 -2.00 -5.76
CA ALA A 399 -0.71 -3.26 -5.40
C ALA A 399 -1.45 -3.91 -4.21
N PRO A 400 -1.23 -5.20 -3.92
CA PRO A 400 -1.85 -5.88 -2.79
C PRO A 400 -1.60 -5.17 -1.47
N GLY A 401 -2.66 -4.76 -0.78
CA GLY A 401 -2.60 -4.02 0.47
C GLY A 401 -3.60 -4.48 1.52
N VAL A 402 -4.40 -5.51 1.24
CA VAL A 402 -5.46 -6.00 2.15
C VAL A 402 -5.20 -7.44 2.56
N ASN A 403 -5.30 -7.70 3.86
CA ASN A 403 -5.12 -9.03 4.46
C ASN A 403 -3.76 -9.67 4.12
N ILE A 404 -2.69 -8.90 4.21
CA ILE A 404 -1.33 -9.32 3.87
C ILE A 404 -0.66 -9.96 5.07
N LEU A 405 -0.27 -11.22 4.94
CA LEU A 405 0.54 -11.94 5.93
C LEU A 405 2.03 -11.65 5.67
N ALA A 406 2.74 -11.18 6.70
CA ALA A 406 4.19 -10.97 6.66
C ALA A 406 4.80 -11.06 8.07
N ALA A 407 6.13 -11.00 8.18
CA ALA A 407 6.82 -11.09 9.45
C ALA A 407 6.39 -9.99 10.41
N TRP A 408 6.45 -10.27 11.71
CA TRP A 408 6.04 -9.35 12.76
C TRP A 408 7.10 -9.24 13.84
N SER A 409 7.13 -8.14 14.58
CA SER A 409 7.97 -8.00 15.77
C SER A 409 7.34 -8.73 16.95
N GLU A 410 8.10 -9.60 17.59
CA GLU A 410 7.66 -10.28 18.81
C GLU A 410 7.72 -9.36 20.06
N ALA A 411 8.12 -8.09 19.88
CA ALA A 411 7.97 -7.05 20.90
C ALA A 411 6.58 -6.42 20.89
N SER A 412 5.78 -6.65 19.84
CA SER A 412 4.43 -6.12 19.68
C SER A 412 3.39 -7.24 19.71
N THR A 413 2.20 -6.91 20.17
CA THR A 413 1.05 -7.84 20.14
C THR A 413 0.42 -7.90 18.74
N VAL A 414 -0.49 -8.85 18.51
CA VAL A 414 -1.21 -8.97 17.22
C VAL A 414 -1.91 -7.66 16.82
N THR A 415 -2.50 -6.95 17.77
CA THR A 415 -3.22 -5.69 17.52
C THR A 415 -2.35 -4.44 17.72
N GLY A 416 -1.12 -4.58 18.23
CA GLY A 416 -0.29 -3.46 18.66
C GLY A 416 -0.84 -2.73 19.89
N LYS A 417 -1.79 -3.31 20.62
CA LYS A 417 -2.45 -2.70 21.77
C LYS A 417 -2.03 -3.38 23.07
N GLU A 418 -1.89 -2.59 24.14
CA GLU A 418 -1.42 -3.06 25.44
C GLU A 418 -2.35 -4.10 26.10
N TRP A 419 -3.63 -4.07 25.76
CA TRP A 419 -4.63 -5.01 26.27
C TRP A 419 -4.73 -6.32 25.46
N ASP A 420 -3.98 -6.48 24.37
CA ASP A 420 -3.80 -7.76 23.67
C ASP A 420 -2.56 -8.47 24.22
N THR A 421 -2.65 -9.76 24.44
CA THR A 421 -1.54 -10.57 24.98
C THR A 421 -0.91 -11.52 23.96
N ARG A 422 -1.45 -11.56 22.73
CA ARG A 422 -0.99 -12.48 21.70
C ARG A 422 0.28 -11.93 21.03
N VAL A 423 1.36 -12.67 21.13
CA VAL A 423 2.64 -12.41 20.44
C VAL A 423 2.84 -13.45 19.37
N VAL A 424 3.19 -13.03 18.15
CA VAL A 424 3.28 -13.90 16.98
C VAL A 424 4.46 -13.50 16.08
N PRO A 425 5.11 -14.48 15.38
CA PRO A 425 6.18 -14.17 14.46
C PRO A 425 5.71 -13.66 13.09
N TYR A 426 4.43 -13.84 12.75
CA TYR A 426 3.78 -13.37 11.52
C TYR A 426 2.41 -12.81 11.83
N ASN A 427 2.08 -11.68 11.18
CA ASN A 427 0.79 -11.01 11.37
C ASN A 427 0.12 -10.71 10.03
N ILE A 428 -1.20 -10.51 10.04
CA ILE A 428 -1.98 -10.11 8.88
C ILE A 428 -2.40 -8.65 9.05
N MET A 429 -1.98 -7.82 8.11
CA MET A 429 -2.29 -6.38 8.12
C MET A 429 -2.95 -5.93 6.82
N SER A 430 -3.66 -4.81 6.91
CA SER A 430 -4.24 -4.11 5.77
C SER A 430 -3.85 -2.63 5.81
N GLY A 431 -3.42 -2.08 4.68
CA GLY A 431 -2.99 -0.68 4.55
C GLY A 431 -2.32 -0.42 3.21
N THR A 432 -2.29 0.83 2.80
CA THR A 432 -1.42 1.26 1.68
C THR A 432 0.05 1.08 2.02
N SER A 433 0.37 0.98 3.31
CA SER A 433 1.68 0.56 3.83
C SER A 433 2.11 -0.84 3.41
N MET A 434 1.18 -1.75 3.09
CA MET A 434 1.48 -3.10 2.58
C MET A 434 1.55 -3.10 1.06
N ALA A 435 0.82 -2.21 0.38
CA ALA A 435 0.88 -2.05 -1.08
C ALA A 435 2.21 -1.42 -1.53
N CYS A 436 2.72 -0.42 -0.83
CA CYS A 436 3.99 0.25 -1.11
C CYS A 436 5.17 -0.75 -1.21
N PRO A 437 5.42 -1.63 -0.23
CA PRO A 437 6.53 -2.60 -0.31
C PRO A 437 6.37 -3.65 -1.42
N HIS A 438 5.15 -3.98 -1.89
CA HIS A 438 4.98 -4.78 -3.10
C HIS A 438 5.54 -4.05 -4.33
N ALA A 439 5.25 -2.77 -4.48
CA ALA A 439 5.80 -1.98 -5.58
C ALA A 439 7.32 -1.77 -5.43
N SER A 440 7.83 -1.60 -4.20
CA SER A 440 9.28 -1.54 -3.92
C SER A 440 9.99 -2.83 -4.30
N GLY A 441 9.42 -3.99 -3.95
CA GLY A 441 9.93 -5.31 -4.33
C GLY A 441 9.93 -5.52 -5.84
N ALA A 442 8.85 -5.12 -6.52
CA ALA A 442 8.79 -5.16 -7.99
C ALA A 442 9.81 -4.23 -8.66
N ALA A 443 10.02 -3.03 -8.11
CA ALA A 443 11.05 -2.11 -8.58
C ALA A 443 12.46 -2.69 -8.40
N ALA A 444 12.73 -3.32 -7.26
CA ALA A 444 13.99 -4.02 -6.99
C ALA A 444 14.20 -5.21 -7.94
N TYR A 445 13.14 -5.95 -8.24
CA TYR A 445 13.16 -7.03 -9.24
C TYR A 445 13.56 -6.50 -10.63
N ILE A 446 12.91 -5.43 -11.10
CA ILE A 446 13.26 -4.80 -12.40
C ILE A 446 14.70 -4.29 -12.36
N LYS A 447 15.14 -3.64 -11.27
CA LYS A 447 16.51 -3.15 -11.13
C LYS A 447 17.55 -4.26 -11.21
N SER A 448 17.22 -5.48 -10.79
CA SER A 448 18.12 -6.64 -10.89
C SER A 448 18.36 -7.08 -12.34
N PHE A 449 17.38 -6.93 -13.23
CA PHE A 449 17.52 -7.18 -14.68
C PHE A 449 18.16 -5.99 -15.41
N HIS A 450 17.87 -4.79 -14.95
CA HIS A 450 18.25 -3.53 -15.61
C HIS A 450 18.99 -2.60 -14.62
N PRO A 451 20.22 -2.94 -14.19
CA PRO A 451 20.94 -2.18 -13.17
C PRO A 451 21.19 -0.71 -13.50
N THR A 452 21.21 -0.37 -14.79
CA THR A 452 21.47 1.00 -15.28
C THR A 452 20.22 1.83 -15.52
N TRP A 453 19.03 1.25 -15.35
CA TRP A 453 17.80 2.02 -15.54
C TRP A 453 17.62 3.09 -14.47
N SER A 454 17.16 4.24 -14.93
CA SER A 454 16.78 5.36 -14.06
C SER A 454 15.54 5.04 -13.21
N PRO A 455 15.32 5.76 -12.12
CA PRO A 455 14.08 5.65 -11.34
C PRO A 455 12.82 5.83 -12.20
N SER A 456 12.83 6.80 -13.12
CA SER A 456 11.70 7.08 -13.99
C SER A 456 11.45 5.98 -15.02
N ALA A 457 12.50 5.34 -15.55
CA ALA A 457 12.37 4.19 -16.46
C ALA A 457 11.73 2.98 -15.73
N ILE A 458 12.16 2.68 -14.49
CA ILE A 458 11.57 1.63 -13.67
C ILE A 458 10.11 1.96 -13.35
N LYS A 459 9.82 3.19 -12.90
CA LYS A 459 8.46 3.66 -12.66
C LYS A 459 7.58 3.53 -13.91
N SER A 460 8.09 3.95 -15.06
CA SER A 460 7.39 3.80 -16.33
C SER A 460 7.07 2.35 -16.65
N ALA A 461 8.04 1.45 -16.49
CA ALA A 461 7.82 0.02 -16.71
C ALA A 461 6.69 -0.54 -15.84
N LEU A 462 6.69 -0.21 -14.54
CA LEU A 462 5.64 -0.63 -13.61
C LEU A 462 4.26 -0.07 -13.98
N MET A 463 4.19 1.21 -14.36
CA MET A 463 2.92 1.86 -14.72
C MET A 463 2.37 1.36 -16.05
N THR A 464 3.21 1.28 -17.09
CA THR A 464 2.74 1.00 -18.46
C THR A 464 2.38 -0.46 -18.71
N THR A 465 2.81 -1.37 -17.82
CA THR A 465 2.50 -2.80 -17.86
C THR A 465 1.47 -3.23 -16.82
N ALA A 466 1.03 -2.30 -15.95
CA ALA A 466 0.01 -2.58 -14.95
C ALA A 466 -1.27 -3.13 -15.59
N SER A 467 -1.85 -4.16 -14.97
CA SER A 467 -3.07 -4.81 -15.44
C SER A 467 -4.27 -3.90 -15.23
N PRO A 468 -5.12 -3.66 -16.26
CA PRO A 468 -6.32 -2.83 -16.11
C PRO A 468 -7.26 -3.35 -15.02
N MET A 469 -7.88 -2.44 -14.27
CA MET A 469 -8.88 -2.77 -13.26
C MET A 469 -10.30 -2.52 -13.76
N ARG A 470 -11.27 -3.23 -13.16
CA ARG A 470 -12.69 -3.12 -13.52
C ARG A 470 -13.29 -1.83 -12.99
N GLY A 471 -13.74 -0.94 -13.88
CA GLY A 471 -14.36 0.35 -13.51
C GLY A 471 -15.70 0.20 -12.80
N GLU A 472 -16.43 -0.90 -13.05
CA GLU A 472 -17.76 -1.14 -12.46
C GLU A 472 -17.72 -1.28 -10.94
N ILE A 473 -16.61 -1.81 -10.41
CA ILE A 473 -16.39 -1.98 -8.97
C ILE A 473 -15.42 -0.96 -8.37
N ASN A 474 -14.79 -0.13 -9.22
CA ASN A 474 -13.88 0.95 -8.83
C ASN A 474 -14.40 2.27 -9.42
N THR A 475 -15.48 2.81 -8.87
CA THR A 475 -16.24 3.94 -9.43
C THR A 475 -15.44 5.24 -9.54
N ASP A 476 -14.32 5.37 -8.79
CA ASP A 476 -13.37 6.48 -8.91
C ASP A 476 -12.34 6.28 -10.02
N LEU A 477 -12.40 5.15 -10.74
CA LEU A 477 -11.53 4.82 -11.85
C LEU A 477 -10.05 5.02 -11.49
N GLU A 478 -9.28 5.68 -12.34
CA GLU A 478 -7.84 5.91 -12.16
C GLU A 478 -7.49 6.74 -10.90
N PHE A 479 -8.42 7.46 -10.31
CA PHE A 479 -8.19 8.10 -9.00
C PHE A 479 -8.13 7.08 -7.86
N ALA A 480 -8.67 5.88 -8.07
CA ALA A 480 -8.52 4.78 -7.14
C ALA A 480 -7.25 3.95 -7.42
N TYR A 481 -6.99 3.56 -8.68
CA TYR A 481 -5.98 2.56 -9.04
C TYR A 481 -4.84 3.05 -9.93
N GLY A 482 -4.82 4.32 -10.34
CA GLY A 482 -3.80 4.84 -11.25
C GLY A 482 -3.76 4.11 -12.59
N SER A 483 -2.60 3.59 -12.96
CA SER A 483 -2.43 2.78 -14.18
C SER A 483 -3.01 1.37 -14.07
N GLY A 484 -3.41 0.91 -12.89
CA GLY A 484 -3.97 -0.42 -12.66
C GLY A 484 -3.20 -1.25 -11.64
N GLN A 485 -3.45 -2.56 -11.61
CA GLN A 485 -2.81 -3.51 -10.69
C GLN A 485 -1.39 -3.82 -11.13
N LEU A 486 -0.45 -3.80 -10.19
CA LEU A 486 0.96 -4.15 -10.38
C LEU A 486 1.14 -5.52 -11.04
N ASP A 487 2.00 -5.58 -12.08
CA ASP A 487 2.40 -6.80 -12.80
C ASP A 487 3.93 -6.82 -12.94
N PRO A 488 4.67 -7.39 -11.96
CA PRO A 488 6.13 -7.35 -11.94
C PRO A 488 6.78 -8.09 -13.11
N VAL A 489 6.16 -9.17 -13.58
CA VAL A 489 6.69 -10.01 -14.67
C VAL A 489 6.70 -9.24 -15.98
N LYS A 490 5.55 -8.62 -16.32
CA LYS A 490 5.49 -7.78 -17.53
C LYS A 490 6.38 -6.56 -17.42
N ALA A 491 6.52 -5.98 -16.23
CA ALA A 491 7.34 -4.78 -16.01
C ALA A 491 8.84 -5.02 -16.21
N ALA A 492 9.33 -6.26 -16.09
CA ALA A 492 10.72 -6.58 -16.42
C ALA A 492 11.03 -6.43 -17.91
N ASN A 493 10.01 -6.53 -18.79
CA ASN A 493 10.16 -6.40 -20.26
C ASN A 493 9.04 -5.54 -20.85
N PRO A 494 9.03 -4.22 -20.61
CA PRO A 494 7.90 -3.36 -20.96
C PRO A 494 7.82 -2.98 -22.44
N GLY A 495 8.87 -3.23 -23.23
CA GLY A 495 8.97 -2.84 -24.63
C GLY A 495 9.43 -1.38 -24.83
N LEU A 496 8.70 -0.42 -24.29
CA LEU A 496 9.07 1.01 -24.28
C LEU A 496 9.05 1.56 -22.87
N VAL A 497 9.92 2.52 -22.57
CA VAL A 497 9.90 3.28 -21.31
C VAL A 497 9.88 4.78 -21.56
N TYR A 498 9.11 5.48 -20.75
CA TYR A 498 9.18 6.93 -20.57
C TYR A 498 10.27 7.21 -19.54
N ASP A 499 11.16 8.13 -19.82
CA ASP A 499 12.27 8.46 -18.93
C ASP A 499 12.29 9.95 -18.66
N ALA A 500 12.57 10.32 -17.40
CA ALA A 500 12.68 11.71 -16.95
C ALA A 500 13.78 11.80 -15.89
N GLY A 501 14.64 12.78 -16.02
CA GLY A 501 15.72 13.05 -15.06
C GLY A 501 15.48 14.29 -14.21
N GLU A 502 16.45 14.62 -13.38
CA GLU A 502 16.43 15.81 -12.51
C GLU A 502 16.02 17.08 -13.27
N THR A 503 16.64 17.33 -14.44
CA THR A 503 16.38 18.52 -15.26
C THR A 503 14.91 18.61 -15.72
N ASP A 504 14.26 17.48 -15.99
CA ASP A 504 12.86 17.45 -16.43
C ASP A 504 11.93 17.85 -15.29
N TYR A 505 12.22 17.39 -14.05
CA TYR A 505 11.46 17.78 -12.88
C TYR A 505 11.72 19.23 -12.45
N ILE A 506 12.94 19.76 -12.63
CA ILE A 506 13.24 21.19 -12.46
C ILE A 506 12.42 22.03 -13.45
N LYS A 507 12.38 21.66 -14.73
CA LYS A 507 11.56 22.33 -15.75
C LYS A 507 10.08 22.28 -15.41
N PHE A 508 9.60 21.15 -14.92
CA PHE A 508 8.23 20.99 -14.43
C PHE A 508 7.93 21.95 -13.28
N LEU A 509 8.78 21.99 -12.23
CA LEU A 509 8.60 22.87 -11.08
C LEU A 509 8.61 24.36 -11.47
N CYS A 510 9.54 24.77 -12.34
CA CYS A 510 9.56 26.13 -12.87
C CYS A 510 8.29 26.47 -13.66
N GLY A 511 7.78 25.53 -14.47
CA GLY A 511 6.54 25.68 -15.21
C GLY A 511 5.29 25.76 -14.33
N GLU A 512 5.33 25.14 -13.14
CA GLU A 512 4.29 25.24 -12.09
C GLU A 512 4.36 26.54 -11.29
N GLY A 513 5.31 27.45 -11.61
CA GLY A 513 5.46 28.75 -10.96
C GLY A 513 6.27 28.73 -9.67
N TYR A 514 7.07 27.67 -9.45
CA TYR A 514 8.03 27.66 -8.34
C TYR A 514 9.13 28.68 -8.63
N GLY A 515 9.23 29.71 -7.82
CA GLY A 515 10.34 30.67 -7.87
C GLY A 515 11.62 30.04 -7.34
N ASN A 516 12.76 30.71 -7.58
CA ASN A 516 14.08 30.19 -7.23
C ASN A 516 14.19 29.76 -5.75
N GLU A 517 13.65 30.55 -4.81
CA GLU A 517 13.68 30.23 -3.39
C GLU A 517 13.01 28.90 -3.07
N LYS A 518 11.79 28.66 -3.59
CA LYS A 518 11.05 27.41 -3.36
C LYS A 518 11.68 26.23 -4.08
N LEU A 519 12.23 26.48 -5.27
CA LEU A 519 12.95 25.46 -6.04
C LEU A 519 14.18 24.97 -5.27
N GLN A 520 14.97 25.89 -4.70
CA GLN A 520 16.18 25.58 -3.93
C GLN A 520 15.87 24.79 -2.64
N LEU A 521 14.68 24.97 -2.04
CA LEU A 521 14.26 24.14 -0.91
C LEU A 521 14.06 22.66 -1.31
N ILE A 522 13.72 22.37 -2.58
CA ILE A 522 13.59 21.00 -3.10
C ILE A 522 14.94 20.48 -3.59
N THR A 523 15.69 21.28 -4.36
CA THR A 523 16.92 20.83 -5.02
C THR A 523 18.13 20.79 -4.09
N GLY A 524 18.11 21.58 -2.99
CA GLY A 524 19.22 21.68 -2.04
C GLY A 524 20.45 22.41 -2.58
N ASP A 525 20.34 23.10 -3.72
CA ASP A 525 21.45 23.78 -4.41
C ASP A 525 21.01 25.13 -5.00
N ASN A 526 21.90 25.83 -5.71
CA ASN A 526 21.63 27.14 -6.32
C ASN A 526 20.85 27.04 -7.66
N THR A 527 20.13 25.98 -7.92
CA THR A 527 19.31 25.82 -9.12
C THR A 527 18.30 26.96 -9.24
N SER A 528 18.15 27.48 -10.46
CA SER A 528 17.27 28.61 -10.73
C SER A 528 16.44 28.39 -11.98
N CYS A 529 15.24 28.97 -11.99
CA CYS A 529 14.38 29.01 -13.17
C CYS A 529 14.87 30.05 -14.16
N SER A 530 14.96 29.68 -15.42
CA SER A 530 15.32 30.53 -16.58
C SER A 530 14.34 30.27 -17.73
N ALA A 531 14.46 31.02 -18.81
CA ALA A 531 13.67 30.75 -20.01
C ALA A 531 13.85 29.31 -20.53
N ASP A 532 15.07 28.76 -20.42
CA ASP A 532 15.39 27.41 -20.86
C ASP A 532 14.90 26.29 -19.92
N THR A 533 14.64 26.65 -18.67
CA THR A 533 14.10 25.74 -17.65
C THR A 533 12.61 25.90 -17.42
N ASN A 534 11.92 26.81 -18.13
CA ASN A 534 10.49 27.00 -18.02
C ASN A 534 9.75 25.97 -18.88
N GLY A 535 9.31 24.88 -18.26
CA GLY A 535 8.54 23.82 -18.90
C GLY A 535 7.03 23.99 -18.71
N THR A 536 6.29 23.02 -19.21
CA THR A 536 4.85 22.89 -18.92
C THR A 536 4.58 21.51 -18.35
N ILE A 537 3.49 21.36 -17.61
CA ILE A 537 3.04 20.03 -17.10
C ILE A 537 2.90 19.05 -18.27
N GLY A 538 2.37 19.52 -19.41
CA GLY A 538 2.22 18.71 -20.62
C GLY A 538 3.55 18.22 -21.21
N ALA A 539 4.67 18.86 -20.90
CA ALA A 539 6.01 18.48 -21.39
C ALA A 539 6.73 17.48 -20.46
N LEU A 540 6.33 17.34 -19.20
CA LEU A 540 6.91 16.32 -18.32
C LEU A 540 6.64 14.92 -18.88
N ASN A 541 7.71 14.15 -19.09
CA ASN A 541 7.63 12.83 -19.72
C ASN A 541 7.04 11.75 -18.79
N TYR A 542 5.80 11.97 -18.36
CA TYR A 542 5.05 11.13 -17.43
C TYR A 542 4.21 10.09 -18.19
N PRO A 543 4.13 8.81 -17.72
CA PRO A 543 3.46 7.73 -18.44
C PRO A 543 1.93 7.70 -18.28
N SER A 544 1.32 8.85 -17.96
CA SER A 544 -0.13 9.04 -17.92
C SER A 544 -0.51 10.43 -18.38
N PHE A 545 -1.80 10.65 -18.64
CA PHE A 545 -2.34 11.92 -19.11
C PHE A 545 -3.55 12.29 -18.24
N ALA A 546 -3.47 13.40 -17.50
CA ALA A 546 -4.58 13.94 -16.75
C ALA A 546 -4.94 15.33 -17.27
N VAL A 547 -6.23 15.61 -17.38
CA VAL A 547 -6.76 16.89 -17.83
C VAL A 547 -7.85 17.33 -16.86
N SER A 548 -7.56 18.34 -16.06
CA SER A 548 -8.51 18.97 -15.18
C SER A 548 -9.32 20.04 -15.91
N THR A 549 -10.63 20.11 -15.69
CA THR A 549 -11.52 21.14 -16.25
C THR A 549 -12.59 21.56 -15.26
N LYS A 550 -13.27 22.66 -15.56
CA LYS A 550 -14.43 23.13 -14.80
C LYS A 550 -15.73 22.60 -15.39
N TYR A 551 -16.77 22.57 -14.58
CA TYR A 551 -18.11 22.17 -15.00
C TYR A 551 -18.56 22.96 -16.24
N LYS A 552 -19.03 22.25 -17.26
CA LYS A 552 -19.47 22.77 -18.56
C LYS A 552 -18.42 23.60 -19.34
N VAL A 553 -17.14 23.40 -19.08
CA VAL A 553 -16.05 24.03 -19.83
C VAL A 553 -15.33 22.99 -20.68
N SER A 554 -15.29 23.21 -22.00
CA SER A 554 -14.47 22.43 -22.91
C SER A 554 -13.01 22.90 -22.87
N ILE A 555 -12.06 21.97 -22.97
CA ILE A 555 -10.64 22.29 -22.93
C ILE A 555 -9.85 21.40 -23.90
N THR A 556 -8.76 21.93 -24.44
CA THR A 556 -7.78 21.16 -25.20
C THR A 556 -6.43 21.22 -24.47
N ARG A 557 -5.79 20.06 -24.33
CA ARG A 557 -4.44 19.93 -23.78
C ARG A 557 -3.54 19.20 -24.75
N ASN A 558 -2.30 19.68 -24.88
CA ASN A 558 -1.26 19.07 -25.68
C ASN A 558 -0.18 18.52 -24.76
N PHE A 559 0.21 17.29 -25.01
CA PHE A 559 1.28 16.61 -24.29
C PHE A 559 2.35 16.19 -25.28
N THR A 560 3.61 16.41 -24.94
CA THR A 560 4.75 15.86 -25.67
C THR A 560 5.36 14.74 -24.85
N ARG A 561 5.61 13.60 -25.47
CA ARG A 561 6.19 12.42 -24.82
C ARG A 561 7.30 11.82 -25.65
N THR A 562 8.31 11.31 -24.99
CA THR A 562 9.42 10.59 -25.61
C THR A 562 9.53 9.21 -24.99
N VAL A 563 9.55 8.18 -25.83
CA VAL A 563 9.74 6.79 -25.39
C VAL A 563 11.06 6.25 -25.91
N THR A 564 11.70 5.42 -25.10
CA THR A 564 12.94 4.72 -25.41
C THR A 564 12.62 3.25 -25.67
N ASN A 565 13.11 2.70 -26.78
CA ASN A 565 12.97 1.28 -27.08
C ASN A 565 13.91 0.43 -26.20
N VAL A 566 13.32 -0.42 -25.36
CA VAL A 566 14.01 -1.37 -24.50
C VAL A 566 13.58 -2.83 -24.76
N GLY A 567 12.71 -3.03 -25.74
CA GLY A 567 12.21 -4.34 -26.16
C GLY A 567 13.00 -4.94 -27.32
N THR A 568 12.32 -5.24 -28.43
CA THR A 568 12.98 -5.76 -29.64
C THR A 568 13.74 -4.65 -30.38
N PRO A 569 15.02 -4.84 -30.76
CA PRO A 569 15.82 -3.80 -31.42
C PRO A 569 15.13 -3.18 -32.66
N THR A 570 14.62 -4.02 -33.57
CA THR A 570 13.85 -3.55 -34.72
C THR A 570 12.38 -3.83 -34.46
N SER A 571 11.61 -2.77 -34.22
CA SER A 571 10.19 -2.88 -33.85
C SER A 571 9.38 -1.71 -34.39
N THR A 572 8.09 -1.92 -34.59
CA THR A 572 7.16 -0.87 -35.01
C THR A 572 5.90 -0.91 -34.18
N TYR A 573 5.71 0.10 -33.37
CA TYR A 573 4.56 0.27 -32.50
C TYR A 573 3.49 1.13 -33.20
N LYS A 574 2.22 0.70 -33.07
CA LYS A 574 1.05 1.46 -33.51
C LYS A 574 0.28 1.97 -32.30
N ALA A 575 -0.17 3.21 -32.35
CA ALA A 575 -1.01 3.81 -31.33
C ALA A 575 -2.44 3.28 -31.44
N ASN A 576 -2.94 2.65 -30.38
CA ASN A 576 -4.33 2.28 -30.20
C ASN A 576 -4.92 3.18 -29.10
N VAL A 577 -5.91 3.99 -29.45
CA VAL A 577 -6.61 4.90 -28.51
C VAL A 577 -8.00 4.34 -28.24
N THR A 578 -8.32 4.15 -26.95
CA THR A 578 -9.64 3.75 -26.50
C THR A 578 -10.18 4.83 -25.58
N VAL A 579 -11.24 5.51 -25.98
CA VAL A 579 -11.86 6.60 -25.22
C VAL A 579 -13.40 6.52 -25.33
N PRO A 580 -14.15 6.96 -24.32
CA PRO A 580 -15.60 7.01 -24.39
C PRO A 580 -16.07 8.10 -25.35
N PRO A 581 -17.35 8.05 -25.82
CA PRO A 581 -17.94 9.09 -26.66
C PRO A 581 -17.77 10.48 -26.05
N GLY A 582 -17.41 11.44 -26.89
CA GLY A 582 -17.20 12.84 -26.50
C GLY A 582 -15.76 13.20 -26.16
N LEU A 583 -14.96 12.29 -25.60
CA LEU A 583 -13.52 12.50 -25.44
C LEU A 583 -12.81 12.26 -26.80
N SER A 584 -11.98 13.20 -27.24
CA SER A 584 -11.22 13.06 -28.49
C SER A 584 -9.72 13.11 -28.19
N VAL A 585 -9.01 12.11 -28.69
CA VAL A 585 -7.56 12.00 -28.51
C VAL A 585 -6.90 11.78 -29.87
N GLN A 586 -5.92 12.60 -30.19
CA GLN A 586 -5.10 12.50 -31.41
C GLN A 586 -3.65 12.27 -31.04
N VAL A 587 -3.01 11.28 -31.66
CA VAL A 587 -1.61 10.91 -31.42
C VAL A 587 -0.82 11.11 -32.71
N GLU A 588 0.30 11.86 -32.66
CA GLU A 588 1.11 12.17 -33.83
C GLU A 588 2.63 12.11 -33.52
N PRO A 589 3.41 11.29 -34.25
CA PRO A 589 2.94 10.28 -35.21
C PRO A 589 2.22 9.11 -34.51
N SER A 590 1.29 8.47 -35.19
CA SER A 590 0.57 7.28 -34.70
C SER A 590 1.34 5.96 -34.90
N ILE A 591 2.51 6.02 -35.50
CA ILE A 591 3.41 4.88 -35.72
C ILE A 591 4.83 5.28 -35.31
N LEU A 592 5.45 4.48 -34.47
CA LEU A 592 6.84 4.64 -34.05
C LEU A 592 7.67 3.44 -34.50
N SER A 593 8.60 3.64 -35.42
CA SER A 593 9.51 2.59 -35.91
C SER A 593 10.90 2.78 -35.32
N PHE A 594 11.43 1.75 -34.70
CA PHE A 594 12.76 1.69 -34.09
C PHE A 594 13.68 0.77 -34.87
N LYS A 595 14.99 1.08 -34.85
CA LYS A 595 16.05 0.31 -35.54
C LYS A 595 17.09 -0.25 -34.59
N SER A 596 17.05 0.16 -33.30
CA SER A 596 18.01 -0.29 -32.29
C SER A 596 17.44 -0.15 -30.88
N LEU A 597 17.98 -0.90 -29.91
CA LEU A 597 17.80 -0.64 -28.49
C LEU A 597 18.33 0.73 -28.10
N GLY A 598 17.71 1.37 -27.15
CA GLY A 598 18.04 2.70 -26.66
C GLY A 598 17.61 3.85 -27.58
N GLN A 599 17.06 3.56 -28.78
CA GLN A 599 16.56 4.59 -29.67
C GLN A 599 15.36 5.29 -29.05
N LYS A 600 15.36 6.63 -29.11
CA LYS A 600 14.27 7.47 -28.61
C LYS A 600 13.39 7.95 -29.76
N LYS A 601 12.08 8.02 -29.52
CA LYS A 601 11.09 8.61 -30.43
C LYS A 601 10.14 9.50 -29.66
N THR A 602 9.88 10.67 -30.22
CA THR A 602 8.95 11.66 -29.64
C THR A 602 7.63 11.64 -30.40
N PHE A 603 6.55 11.81 -29.67
CA PHE A 603 5.20 11.96 -30.20
C PHE A 603 4.42 12.99 -29.39
N SER A 604 3.35 13.51 -29.98
CA SER A 604 2.40 14.41 -29.31
C SER A 604 1.05 13.73 -29.12
N VAL A 605 0.39 14.09 -28.03
CA VAL A 605 -0.99 13.65 -27.71
C VAL A 605 -1.83 14.90 -27.48
N THR A 606 -2.80 15.13 -28.34
CA THR A 606 -3.78 16.20 -28.19
C THR A 606 -5.08 15.61 -27.61
N VAL A 607 -5.43 16.03 -26.42
CA VAL A 607 -6.67 15.61 -25.72
C VAL A 607 -7.66 16.76 -25.77
N ARG A 608 -8.82 16.54 -26.41
CA ARG A 608 -9.94 17.48 -26.43
C ARG A 608 -11.04 16.96 -25.54
N VAL A 609 -11.28 17.67 -24.46
CA VAL A 609 -12.29 17.33 -23.45
C VAL A 609 -13.53 18.18 -23.73
N PRO A 610 -14.71 17.57 -23.89
CA PRO A 610 -15.95 18.31 -24.05
C PRO A 610 -16.34 19.04 -22.76
N ALA A 611 -17.40 19.80 -22.80
CA ALA A 611 -18.02 20.35 -21.60
C ALA A 611 -18.57 19.21 -20.72
N LEU A 612 -17.81 18.85 -19.68
CA LEU A 612 -18.15 17.72 -18.80
C LEU A 612 -19.35 18.05 -17.90
N GLU A 613 -20.24 17.08 -17.75
CA GLU A 613 -21.30 17.03 -16.73
C GLU A 613 -21.07 15.87 -15.74
N THR A 614 -20.18 14.95 -16.05
CA THR A 614 -19.75 13.83 -15.18
C THR A 614 -18.45 14.16 -14.47
N ALA A 615 -18.28 13.62 -13.27
CA ALA A 615 -17.11 13.93 -12.44
C ALA A 615 -15.78 13.49 -13.04
N ILE A 616 -15.77 12.38 -13.82
CA ILE A 616 -14.58 11.77 -14.43
C ILE A 616 -14.96 11.02 -15.70
N ILE A 617 -14.13 11.11 -16.70
CA ILE A 617 -14.13 10.24 -17.88
C ILE A 617 -12.71 9.70 -18.11
N SER A 618 -12.62 8.44 -18.53
CA SER A 618 -11.35 7.72 -18.64
C SER A 618 -11.21 7.02 -19.99
N GLY A 619 -9.97 6.91 -20.44
CA GLY A 619 -9.56 6.18 -21.63
C GLY A 619 -8.10 5.77 -21.53
N SER A 620 -7.54 5.28 -22.63
CA SER A 620 -6.13 4.89 -22.67
C SER A 620 -5.52 5.03 -24.06
N LEU A 621 -4.21 5.27 -24.08
CA LEU A 621 -3.32 5.10 -25.21
C LEU A 621 -2.49 3.83 -25.00
N VAL A 622 -2.48 2.93 -25.97
CA VAL A 622 -1.65 1.72 -25.96
C VAL A 622 -0.75 1.71 -27.20
N TRP A 623 0.56 1.76 -27.00
CA TRP A 623 1.52 1.44 -28.04
C TRP A 623 1.69 -0.08 -28.14
N ASN A 624 1.44 -0.65 -29.32
CA ASN A 624 1.42 -2.09 -29.55
C ASN A 624 2.22 -2.47 -30.80
N ASP A 625 3.17 -3.40 -30.67
CA ASP A 625 3.96 -3.97 -31.76
C ASP A 625 3.62 -5.45 -32.07
N GLY A 626 2.60 -6.01 -31.39
CA GLY A 626 2.21 -7.40 -31.46
C GLY A 626 2.85 -8.29 -30.39
N VAL A 627 3.92 -7.83 -29.74
CA VAL A 627 4.61 -8.52 -28.63
C VAL A 627 4.41 -7.74 -27.32
N TYR A 628 4.66 -6.44 -27.35
CA TYR A 628 4.60 -5.56 -26.19
C TYR A 628 3.38 -4.63 -26.27
N GLN A 629 2.81 -4.35 -25.12
CA GLN A 629 1.72 -3.39 -24.94
C GLN A 629 2.12 -2.37 -23.86
N VAL A 630 2.32 -1.13 -24.28
CA VAL A 630 2.75 -0.02 -23.40
C VAL A 630 1.55 0.89 -23.19
N ARG A 631 0.84 0.70 -22.07
CA ARG A 631 -0.44 1.38 -21.78
C ARG A 631 -0.23 2.63 -20.94
N SER A 632 -0.82 3.74 -21.37
CA SER A 632 -0.89 5.01 -20.63
C SER A 632 -2.36 5.39 -20.41
N PRO A 633 -2.83 5.56 -19.18
CA PRO A 633 -4.19 6.03 -18.92
C PRO A 633 -4.35 7.50 -19.32
N ILE A 634 -5.56 7.84 -19.77
CA ILE A 634 -5.99 9.20 -20.11
C ILE A 634 -7.22 9.53 -19.29
N VAL A 635 -7.15 10.54 -18.42
CA VAL A 635 -8.22 10.90 -17.51
C VAL A 635 -8.59 12.37 -17.71
N ALA A 636 -9.88 12.67 -17.90
CA ALA A 636 -10.41 14.02 -17.85
C ALA A 636 -11.43 14.12 -16.73
N TYR A 637 -11.40 15.21 -15.94
CA TYR A 637 -12.18 15.29 -14.72
C TYR A 637 -12.53 16.72 -14.31
N LEU A 638 -13.58 16.86 -13.50
CA LEU A 638 -14.01 18.10 -12.87
C LEU A 638 -13.26 18.36 -11.54
N TYR A 639 -12.83 19.63 -11.34
CA TYR A 639 -12.16 20.08 -10.13
C TYR A 639 -12.79 21.32 -9.52
#